data_54b6a94fb87d19935cf11255931eb728
#
_entry.id   54b6a94fb87d19935cf11255931eb728
#
_cell.length_a   1.000
_cell.length_b   1.000
_cell.length_c   1.000
_cell.angle_alpha   90.00
_cell.angle_beta   90.00
_cell.angle_gamma   90.00
#
_symmetry.space_group_name_H-M   'P 1'
#
loop_
_entity.id
_entity.type
_entity.pdbx_description
1 polymer ?
#
loop_
_entity_poly.entity_id
_entity_poly.type
_entity_poly.pdbx_seq_one_letter_code
_entity_poly.pdbx_strand_id
1 'polypeptide(L)'
;MKSVNKAVRKKDAMELLLGKPVYTDDIAPKDCLVVKLLRSPYANAYVKSINTDIAMKVPGIEAIYTYKDVDQNMKRFTCAGQTYPEPSPYDRLILDKHVRFIGDPVAIVAGVDERCVDKAMKLIKAEYEVLEPVLDFTKAKDNEILVHPEDNWEAMCPVGADNKRNLCAHDECSNGDIDKVLESCDVVIDRTYHTKACQQSMMETFRTFCTIDTYGRLHVVSSTQIVFHCRRIISHALGISPSKIRVTKPRIGGGFGAKQTSVSEIYPAFVTWKTKKPAMIIFSREESLSASSPRHEMQMHVRLGATKDGIVKGIDLYTLSNTGAYGEHGPTTVGLSGHKSIPLYGKAEAFRFVSDVVYTNVMSAGAYRGYGATQGLFAVESAVNELADKLHMDPFEIRFKNIVKEGDVMPAYYGQVNTSCALDRCLAKVKEMIKWDEKYPMRKISDTKARFVGMGMAMQGSGISGVDVGSATLKLNDEGVYTMNIGAADMGTGCDTILAQIAAEVLECSTDSISVFGADTDISPYDSGSYASSTTYVTGKAVENCALELRSRIEKLGAKLIGCDKSEVTFDGSCVRCEAGEHNGASVSLCDIATASMCGNDIALTVTNTHTSPISPPPFMVGAAEVEVDLVTGESRVVEYDACVDCGTPVNPNLARVQAEGGILQGIGMAMSENITYSDKGKLYENSFLQYKIPSRMDIGHINVEFESSFENAGPFGAKSIGEVVINTPLPAVTDALSHAAGKRFYELPITPEQIAMARAENN
;
A
#
# COMPACT_ATOMS: atom_id res chain seq x y z
N MET A 1 0.48 29.52 -8.11
CA MET A 1 -0.16 28.28 -8.58
C MET A 1 -1.68 28.51 -8.67
N LYS A 2 -2.28 28.16 -9.84
CA LYS A 2 -3.71 28.38 -10.09
C LYS A 2 -4.53 27.14 -9.68
N SER A 3 -4.00 25.94 -9.91
CA SER A 3 -4.63 24.63 -9.64
C SER A 3 -3.93 23.82 -8.55
N VAL A 4 -2.61 23.74 -8.55
CA VAL A 4 -1.82 23.04 -7.54
C VAL A 4 -1.87 23.79 -6.21
N ASN A 5 -1.86 23.04 -5.12
CA ASN A 5 -2.07 23.54 -3.74
C ASN A 5 -3.44 24.21 -3.55
N LYS A 6 -4.46 23.71 -4.25
CA LYS A 6 -5.85 24.17 -4.11
C LYS A 6 -6.77 22.99 -3.79
N ALA A 7 -7.80 23.27 -3.01
CA ALA A 7 -8.85 22.32 -2.64
C ALA A 7 -9.85 22.13 -3.80
N VAL A 8 -9.39 21.50 -4.88
CA VAL A 8 -10.25 21.17 -6.02
C VAL A 8 -11.12 19.97 -5.66
N ARG A 9 -12.39 20.03 -6.06
CA ARG A 9 -13.35 18.94 -5.86
C ARG A 9 -12.92 17.70 -6.65
N LYS A 10 -13.07 16.53 -6.04
CA LYS A 10 -12.81 15.25 -6.70
C LYS A 10 -13.68 15.10 -7.95
N LYS A 11 -13.08 14.77 -9.11
CA LYS A 11 -13.75 14.75 -10.42
C LYS A 11 -15.00 13.86 -10.49
N ASP A 12 -14.96 12.73 -9.81
CA ASP A 12 -16.05 11.74 -9.76
C ASP A 12 -16.99 11.89 -8.53
N ALA A 13 -16.80 12.91 -7.70
CA ALA A 13 -17.51 13.02 -6.43
C ALA A 13 -19.04 13.01 -6.58
N MET A 14 -19.57 13.73 -7.58
CA MET A 14 -21.03 13.81 -7.78
C MET A 14 -21.62 12.48 -8.24
N GLU A 15 -20.96 11.82 -9.20
CA GLU A 15 -21.42 10.55 -9.74
C GLU A 15 -21.45 9.46 -8.66
N LEU A 16 -20.43 9.42 -7.78
CA LEU A 16 -20.40 8.51 -6.64
C LEU A 16 -21.50 8.81 -5.61
N LEU A 17 -21.71 10.09 -5.28
CA LEU A 17 -22.77 10.51 -4.34
C LEU A 17 -24.18 10.24 -4.88
N LEU A 18 -24.36 10.31 -6.19
CA LEU A 18 -25.63 10.00 -6.88
C LEU A 18 -25.85 8.50 -7.11
N GLY A 19 -24.91 7.64 -6.68
CA GLY A 19 -25.03 6.18 -6.77
C GLY A 19 -24.96 5.65 -8.20
N LYS A 20 -24.18 6.29 -9.09
CA LYS A 20 -23.95 5.74 -10.44
C LYS A 20 -23.25 4.38 -10.39
N PRO A 21 -23.67 3.42 -11.24
CA PRO A 21 -23.05 2.10 -11.31
C PRO A 21 -21.65 2.22 -11.94
N VAL A 22 -20.61 2.04 -11.14
CA VAL A 22 -19.21 2.27 -11.55
C VAL A 22 -18.24 1.22 -11.01
N TYR A 23 -18.68 0.35 -10.11
CA TYR A 23 -17.85 -0.71 -9.54
C TYR A 23 -17.91 -1.99 -10.38
N THR A 24 -17.03 -2.95 -10.10
CA THR A 24 -16.86 -4.16 -10.91
C THR A 24 -18.17 -4.92 -11.14
N ASP A 25 -18.94 -5.15 -10.10
CA ASP A 25 -20.20 -5.90 -10.16
C ASP A 25 -21.36 -5.10 -10.78
N ASP A 26 -21.31 -3.75 -10.69
CA ASP A 26 -22.31 -2.89 -11.33
C ASP A 26 -22.30 -2.98 -12.86
N ILE A 27 -21.09 -3.19 -13.44
CA ILE A 27 -20.87 -3.16 -14.89
C ILE A 27 -20.67 -4.57 -15.50
N ALA A 28 -20.72 -5.60 -14.68
CA ALA A 28 -20.58 -6.97 -15.14
C ALA A 28 -21.75 -7.40 -16.05
N PRO A 29 -21.50 -8.20 -17.11
CA PRO A 29 -22.56 -8.80 -17.92
C PRO A 29 -23.53 -9.64 -17.05
N LYS A 30 -24.83 -9.52 -17.33
CA LYS A 30 -25.87 -10.22 -16.54
C LYS A 30 -25.86 -11.74 -16.71
N ASP A 31 -25.24 -12.25 -17.74
CA ASP A 31 -25.09 -13.66 -18.09
C ASP A 31 -23.75 -14.26 -17.63
N CYS A 32 -23.01 -13.57 -16.77
CA CYS A 32 -21.80 -14.12 -16.16
C CYS A 32 -22.10 -15.40 -15.38
N LEU A 33 -21.27 -16.42 -15.61
CA LEU A 33 -21.22 -17.55 -14.70
C LEU A 33 -20.75 -17.08 -13.33
N VAL A 34 -21.44 -17.50 -12.28
CA VAL A 34 -21.00 -17.30 -10.89
C VAL A 34 -19.88 -18.27 -10.59
N VAL A 35 -18.74 -17.77 -10.16
CA VAL A 35 -17.58 -18.58 -9.76
C VAL A 35 -17.43 -18.54 -8.24
N LYS A 36 -17.32 -19.71 -7.62
CA LYS A 36 -16.95 -19.86 -6.19
C LYS A 36 -15.82 -20.88 -6.03
N LEU A 37 -15.11 -20.78 -4.91
CA LEU A 37 -14.00 -21.66 -4.57
C LEU A 37 -14.37 -22.58 -3.43
N LEU A 38 -14.25 -23.90 -3.68
CA LEU A 38 -14.20 -24.86 -2.58
C LEU A 38 -12.84 -24.73 -1.92
N ARG A 39 -12.83 -24.49 -0.62
CA ARG A 39 -11.61 -24.19 0.15
C ARG A 39 -11.23 -25.33 1.07
N SER A 40 -9.93 -25.47 1.31
CA SER A 40 -9.36 -26.47 2.22
C SER A 40 -9.86 -26.24 3.66
N PRO A 41 -10.32 -27.29 4.36
CA PRO A 41 -10.59 -27.24 5.79
C PRO A 41 -9.33 -27.54 6.65
N TYR A 42 -8.18 -27.80 6.00
CA TYR A 42 -6.93 -28.18 6.65
C TYR A 42 -5.82 -27.18 6.35
N ALA A 43 -4.97 -26.94 7.33
CA ALA A 43 -3.84 -26.04 7.22
C ALA A 43 -2.67 -26.62 6.41
N ASN A 44 -2.49 -27.94 6.44
CA ASN A 44 -1.45 -28.65 5.68
C ASN A 44 -1.99 -30.03 5.29
N ALA A 45 -2.19 -30.27 4.00
CA ALA A 45 -2.71 -31.56 3.53
C ALA A 45 -2.48 -31.79 2.03
N TYR A 46 -2.38 -33.06 1.62
CA TYR A 46 -2.52 -33.45 0.22
C TYR A 46 -3.95 -33.87 -0.09
N VAL A 47 -4.52 -33.36 -1.19
CA VAL A 47 -5.80 -33.86 -1.72
C VAL A 47 -5.56 -35.23 -2.36
N LYS A 48 -5.95 -36.31 -1.66
CA LYS A 48 -5.81 -37.71 -2.15
C LYS A 48 -6.71 -38.00 -3.32
N SER A 49 -7.98 -37.65 -3.14
CA SER A 49 -9.01 -37.82 -4.16
C SER A 49 -10.02 -36.69 -4.09
N ILE A 50 -10.62 -36.37 -5.23
CA ILE A 50 -11.75 -35.44 -5.31
C ILE A 50 -12.76 -35.99 -6.35
N ASN A 51 -14.00 -36.15 -5.90
CA ASN A 51 -15.11 -36.61 -6.74
C ASN A 51 -16.12 -35.48 -6.94
N THR A 52 -16.34 -35.12 -8.20
CA THR A 52 -17.22 -34.04 -8.66
C THR A 52 -18.43 -34.58 -9.45
N ASP A 53 -18.57 -35.90 -9.68
CA ASP A 53 -19.54 -36.48 -10.59
C ASP A 53 -21.00 -36.14 -10.27
N ILE A 54 -21.35 -36.12 -8.98
CA ILE A 54 -22.70 -35.76 -8.52
C ILE A 54 -22.87 -34.22 -8.61
N ALA A 55 -21.88 -33.47 -8.22
CA ALA A 55 -21.90 -32.02 -8.27
C ALA A 55 -22.08 -31.50 -9.71
N MET A 56 -21.40 -32.09 -10.68
CA MET A 56 -21.55 -31.76 -12.11
C MET A 56 -22.96 -32.01 -12.66
N LYS A 57 -23.74 -32.87 -12.04
CA LYS A 57 -25.15 -33.16 -12.44
C LYS A 57 -26.16 -32.16 -11.89
N VAL A 58 -25.75 -31.22 -11.06
CA VAL A 58 -26.62 -30.15 -10.55
C VAL A 58 -27.02 -29.25 -11.73
N PRO A 59 -28.33 -29.08 -12.00
CA PRO A 59 -28.77 -28.21 -13.08
C PRO A 59 -28.23 -26.77 -12.92
N GLY A 60 -27.68 -26.22 -13.99
CA GLY A 60 -27.08 -24.91 -14.01
C GLY A 60 -25.57 -24.89 -13.75
N ILE A 61 -24.93 -25.99 -13.40
CA ILE A 61 -23.48 -26.09 -13.32
C ILE A 61 -22.89 -26.19 -14.74
N GLU A 62 -21.92 -25.30 -15.02
CA GLU A 62 -21.19 -25.27 -16.28
C GLU A 62 -19.88 -26.06 -16.19
N ALA A 63 -19.11 -25.85 -15.13
CA ALA A 63 -17.83 -26.52 -14.95
C ALA A 63 -17.43 -26.61 -13.48
N ILE A 64 -16.66 -27.65 -13.15
CA ILE A 64 -15.94 -27.81 -11.89
C ILE A 64 -14.52 -28.21 -12.24
N TYR A 65 -13.56 -27.39 -11.80
CA TYR A 65 -12.13 -27.61 -12.01
C TYR A 65 -11.44 -27.95 -10.69
N THR A 66 -10.46 -28.84 -10.74
CA THR A 66 -9.69 -29.33 -9.59
C THR A 66 -8.19 -29.32 -9.93
N TYR A 67 -7.33 -29.75 -9.01
CA TYR A 67 -5.90 -29.89 -9.29
C TYR A 67 -5.60 -30.78 -10.52
N LYS A 68 -6.53 -31.66 -10.93
CA LYS A 68 -6.39 -32.53 -12.12
C LYS A 68 -6.49 -31.76 -13.43
N ASP A 69 -7.07 -30.57 -13.42
CA ASP A 69 -7.27 -29.70 -14.57
C ASP A 69 -6.11 -28.69 -14.75
N VAL A 70 -5.15 -28.70 -13.83
CA VAL A 70 -3.94 -27.86 -13.81
C VAL A 70 -2.71 -28.76 -13.86
N ASP A 71 -1.78 -28.47 -14.76
CA ASP A 71 -0.50 -29.19 -14.81
C ASP A 71 0.30 -28.91 -13.52
N GLN A 72 0.42 -29.93 -12.68
CA GLN A 72 1.13 -29.83 -11.39
C GLN A 72 2.65 -29.64 -11.53
N ASN A 73 3.20 -29.92 -12.71
CA ASN A 73 4.63 -29.76 -13.02
C ASN A 73 4.94 -28.47 -13.77
N MET A 74 3.92 -27.64 -14.09
CA MET A 74 4.15 -26.36 -14.71
C MET A 74 5.00 -25.46 -13.80
N LYS A 75 5.64 -24.47 -14.42
CA LYS A 75 6.32 -23.40 -13.67
C LYS A 75 5.30 -22.70 -12.76
N ARG A 76 5.64 -22.59 -11.49
CA ARG A 76 4.83 -21.85 -10.52
C ARG A 76 4.86 -20.36 -10.83
N PHE A 77 3.92 -19.61 -10.28
CA PHE A 77 3.84 -18.16 -10.43
C PHE A 77 3.72 -17.51 -9.04
N THR A 78 3.87 -16.20 -8.98
CA THR A 78 3.56 -15.38 -7.80
C THR A 78 2.35 -14.51 -8.08
N CYS A 79 1.57 -14.17 -7.05
CA CYS A 79 0.47 -13.20 -7.15
C CYS A 79 0.89 -11.77 -6.76
N ALA A 80 2.15 -11.55 -6.37
CA ALA A 80 2.67 -10.23 -6.01
C ALA A 80 2.74 -9.31 -7.24
N GLY A 81 2.07 -8.17 -7.15
CA GLY A 81 2.12 -7.14 -8.18
C GLY A 81 3.21 -6.12 -7.91
N GLN A 82 4.41 -6.43 -8.35
CA GLN A 82 5.58 -5.55 -8.24
C GLN A 82 6.33 -5.51 -9.57
N THR A 83 7.58 -5.11 -9.55
CA THR A 83 8.50 -5.13 -10.70
C THR A 83 8.56 -6.48 -11.41
N TYR A 84 9.32 -6.58 -12.48
CA TYR A 84 9.59 -7.85 -13.14
C TYR A 84 11.09 -7.98 -13.44
N PRO A 85 11.71 -9.15 -13.10
CA PRO A 85 11.11 -10.24 -12.30
C PRO A 85 10.70 -9.78 -10.91
N GLU A 86 9.63 -10.38 -10.39
CA GLU A 86 9.12 -10.04 -9.05
C GLU A 86 10.16 -10.46 -8.00
N PRO A 87 10.50 -9.57 -7.03
CA PRO A 87 11.33 -9.93 -5.88
C PRO A 87 10.52 -10.76 -4.87
N SER A 88 10.06 -11.91 -5.30
CA SER A 88 9.22 -12.85 -4.57
C SER A 88 9.43 -14.27 -5.12
N PRO A 89 9.37 -15.32 -4.30
CA PRO A 89 9.32 -16.67 -4.80
C PRO A 89 8.10 -16.95 -5.69
N TYR A 90 8.31 -17.80 -6.69
CA TYR A 90 7.28 -18.34 -7.57
C TYR A 90 6.84 -19.68 -6.99
N ASP A 91 5.76 -19.66 -6.21
CA ASP A 91 5.38 -20.76 -5.31
C ASP A 91 3.92 -21.20 -5.47
N ARG A 92 3.11 -20.54 -6.36
CA ARG A 92 1.70 -20.85 -6.56
C ARG A 92 1.40 -21.64 -7.83
N LEU A 93 0.33 -22.46 -7.76
CA LEU A 93 -0.47 -22.95 -8.88
C LEU A 93 -1.91 -22.42 -8.76
N ILE A 94 -2.70 -22.46 -9.84
CA ILE A 94 -4.12 -22.07 -9.80
C ILE A 94 -4.89 -22.96 -8.81
N LEU A 95 -4.66 -24.25 -8.89
CA LEU A 95 -5.14 -25.29 -7.98
C LEU A 95 -3.99 -26.28 -7.75
N ASP A 96 -3.52 -26.37 -6.51
CA ASP A 96 -2.45 -27.28 -6.12
C ASP A 96 -3.04 -28.52 -5.44
N LYS A 97 -2.39 -29.67 -5.63
CA LYS A 97 -2.69 -30.90 -4.91
C LYS A 97 -2.31 -30.76 -3.41
N HIS A 98 -1.28 -29.98 -3.10
CA HIS A 98 -0.87 -29.65 -1.74
C HIS A 98 -1.51 -28.34 -1.29
N VAL A 99 -2.42 -28.40 -0.32
CA VAL A 99 -3.04 -27.24 0.30
C VAL A 99 -2.25 -26.83 1.54
N ARG A 100 -2.02 -25.53 1.73
CA ARG A 100 -1.03 -25.00 2.69
C ARG A 100 -1.60 -24.10 3.78
N PHE A 101 -2.91 -23.79 3.70
CA PHE A 101 -3.61 -23.08 4.78
C PHE A 101 -5.10 -23.39 4.75
N ILE A 102 -5.82 -23.18 5.86
CA ILE A 102 -7.28 -23.26 5.89
C ILE A 102 -7.85 -22.10 5.06
N GLY A 103 -8.46 -22.41 3.93
CA GLY A 103 -8.93 -21.42 2.96
C GLY A 103 -8.25 -21.51 1.59
N ASP A 104 -7.21 -22.34 1.45
CA ASP A 104 -6.54 -22.58 0.16
C ASP A 104 -7.51 -23.21 -0.86
N PRO A 105 -7.54 -22.78 -2.13
CA PRO A 105 -8.52 -23.30 -3.10
C PRO A 105 -8.27 -24.76 -3.47
N VAL A 106 -9.32 -25.56 -3.40
CA VAL A 106 -9.34 -27.02 -3.74
C VAL A 106 -10.04 -27.27 -5.07
N ALA A 107 -11.10 -26.52 -5.34
CA ALA A 107 -11.82 -26.59 -6.61
C ALA A 107 -12.43 -25.22 -6.98
N ILE A 108 -12.55 -24.98 -8.29
CA ILE A 108 -13.27 -23.85 -8.87
C ILE A 108 -14.62 -24.39 -9.37
N VAL A 109 -15.72 -23.83 -8.90
CA VAL A 109 -17.09 -24.21 -9.31
C VAL A 109 -17.72 -23.04 -10.03
N ALA A 110 -18.20 -23.27 -11.25
CA ALA A 110 -18.83 -22.27 -12.10
C ALA A 110 -20.24 -22.72 -12.52
N GLY A 111 -21.21 -21.83 -12.37
CA GLY A 111 -22.60 -22.12 -12.71
C GLY A 111 -23.40 -20.85 -13.03
N VAL A 112 -24.64 -21.02 -13.48
CA VAL A 112 -25.49 -19.92 -13.96
C VAL A 112 -26.00 -19.02 -12.84
N ASP A 113 -26.06 -19.51 -11.62
CA ASP A 113 -26.43 -18.73 -10.44
C ASP A 113 -25.76 -19.25 -9.15
N GLU A 114 -25.83 -18.44 -8.10
CA GLU A 114 -25.23 -18.75 -6.81
C GLU A 114 -25.85 -20.02 -6.16
N ARG A 115 -27.13 -20.25 -6.33
CA ARG A 115 -27.86 -21.40 -5.72
C ARG A 115 -27.35 -22.72 -6.27
N CYS A 116 -27.19 -22.82 -7.60
CA CYS A 116 -26.68 -24.06 -8.22
C CYS A 116 -25.22 -24.31 -7.81
N VAL A 117 -24.38 -23.24 -7.74
CA VAL A 117 -22.98 -23.32 -7.33
C VAL A 117 -22.87 -23.78 -5.87
N ASP A 118 -23.62 -23.17 -4.94
CA ASP A 118 -23.61 -23.55 -3.52
C ASP A 118 -24.09 -24.98 -3.29
N LYS A 119 -25.10 -25.42 -4.08
CA LYS A 119 -25.58 -26.81 -4.04
C LYS A 119 -24.52 -27.79 -4.55
N ALA A 120 -23.85 -27.46 -5.63
CA ALA A 120 -22.79 -28.30 -6.19
C ALA A 120 -21.58 -28.39 -5.24
N MET A 121 -21.16 -27.29 -4.63
CA MET A 121 -20.04 -27.27 -3.67
C MET A 121 -20.28 -28.24 -2.50
N LYS A 122 -21.50 -28.33 -1.98
CA LYS A 122 -21.88 -29.27 -0.89
C LYS A 122 -21.83 -30.73 -1.32
N LEU A 123 -21.89 -31.03 -2.62
CA LEU A 123 -21.89 -32.39 -3.17
C LEU A 123 -20.51 -32.87 -3.61
N ILE A 124 -19.52 -31.99 -3.67
CA ILE A 124 -18.12 -32.35 -3.92
C ILE A 124 -17.60 -33.11 -2.71
N LYS A 125 -16.95 -34.24 -2.95
CA LYS A 125 -16.30 -35.02 -1.90
C LYS A 125 -14.81 -35.06 -2.15
N ALA A 126 -14.06 -34.49 -1.22
CA ALA A 126 -12.58 -34.51 -1.23
C ALA A 126 -12.07 -35.32 -0.03
N GLU A 127 -11.09 -36.17 -0.28
CA GLU A 127 -10.37 -36.93 0.74
C GLU A 127 -8.95 -36.35 0.87
N TYR A 128 -8.48 -36.21 2.09
CA TYR A 128 -7.21 -35.56 2.39
C TYR A 128 -6.26 -36.50 3.14
N GLU A 129 -5.02 -36.37 2.85
CA GLU A 129 -3.93 -36.79 3.72
C GLU A 129 -3.45 -35.59 4.51
N VAL A 130 -3.91 -35.54 5.76
CA VAL A 130 -3.62 -34.41 6.65
C VAL A 130 -2.22 -34.55 7.20
N LEU A 131 -1.46 -33.46 7.13
CA LEU A 131 -0.09 -33.33 7.63
C LEU A 131 -0.08 -32.40 8.84
N GLU A 132 0.99 -32.47 9.61
CA GLU A 132 1.23 -31.51 10.69
C GLU A 132 1.57 -30.12 10.11
N PRO A 133 0.90 -29.04 10.59
CA PRO A 133 1.18 -27.69 10.09
C PRO A 133 2.23 -26.97 10.92
N VAL A 134 2.99 -26.08 10.28
CA VAL A 134 3.85 -25.09 10.92
C VAL A 134 3.06 -23.82 11.12
N LEU A 135 2.62 -23.53 12.35
CA LEU A 135 1.78 -22.36 12.67
C LEU A 135 2.52 -21.25 13.40
N ASP A 136 3.53 -21.61 14.21
CA ASP A 136 4.36 -20.67 14.96
C ASP A 136 5.55 -20.21 14.08
N PHE A 137 5.47 -18.98 13.60
CA PHE A 137 6.50 -18.44 12.70
C PHE A 137 7.87 -18.28 13.38
N THR A 138 7.93 -18.17 14.70
CA THR A 138 9.19 -18.09 15.44
C THR A 138 9.98 -19.40 15.39
N LYS A 139 9.32 -20.51 15.04
CA LYS A 139 9.89 -21.86 14.92
C LYS A 139 9.88 -22.40 13.47
N ALA A 140 9.51 -21.56 12.50
CA ALA A 140 9.33 -21.99 11.12
C ALA A 140 10.65 -22.12 10.37
N LYS A 141 11.60 -21.21 10.61
CA LYS A 141 12.93 -21.27 10.00
C LYS A 141 13.66 -22.54 10.42
N ASP A 142 14.20 -23.25 9.44
CA ASP A 142 14.94 -24.52 9.64
C ASP A 142 14.08 -25.64 10.29
N ASN A 143 12.75 -25.57 10.19
CA ASN A 143 11.84 -26.61 10.65
C ASN A 143 11.91 -27.84 9.73
N GLU A 144 11.76 -29.04 10.31
CA GLU A 144 11.75 -30.30 9.56
C GLU A 144 10.52 -30.42 8.63
N ILE A 145 9.40 -29.81 9.02
CA ILE A 145 8.18 -29.73 8.21
C ILE A 145 8.31 -28.59 7.22
N LEU A 146 8.31 -28.89 5.93
CA LEU A 146 8.44 -27.90 4.86
C LEU A 146 7.06 -27.50 4.32
N VAL A 147 6.83 -26.19 4.24
CA VAL A 147 5.63 -25.61 3.62
C VAL A 147 5.69 -25.75 2.09
N HIS A 148 6.90 -25.63 1.51
CA HIS A 148 7.19 -25.79 0.08
C HIS A 148 8.25 -26.86 -0.16
N PRO A 149 7.89 -28.16 -0.13
CA PRO A 149 8.84 -29.25 -0.38
C PRO A 149 9.15 -29.49 -1.86
N GLU A 150 8.38 -28.91 -2.78
CA GLU A 150 8.44 -29.15 -4.22
C GLU A 150 9.70 -28.61 -4.90
N ASP A 151 10.12 -29.26 -5.98
CA ASP A 151 11.33 -28.89 -6.73
C ASP A 151 11.07 -27.86 -7.84
N ASN A 152 9.81 -27.61 -8.22
CA ASN A 152 9.43 -26.56 -9.18
C ASN A 152 9.15 -25.21 -8.53
N TRP A 153 9.52 -25.03 -7.25
CA TRP A 153 9.62 -23.76 -6.57
C TRP A 153 10.89 -23.03 -7.00
N GLU A 154 10.83 -21.71 -7.23
CA GLU A 154 12.01 -20.91 -7.57
C GLU A 154 11.88 -19.46 -7.10
N ALA A 155 13.02 -18.78 -6.90
CA ALA A 155 13.10 -17.33 -6.72
C ALA A 155 13.92 -16.76 -7.87
N MET A 156 13.29 -15.90 -8.70
CA MET A 156 13.96 -15.31 -9.86
C MET A 156 14.86 -14.13 -9.49
N CYS A 157 14.66 -13.52 -8.32
CA CYS A 157 15.51 -12.48 -7.77
C CYS A 157 16.32 -13.02 -6.59
N PRO A 158 17.53 -12.50 -6.33
CA PRO A 158 18.38 -12.92 -5.23
C PRO A 158 17.89 -12.32 -3.90
N VAL A 159 16.76 -12.82 -3.40
CA VAL A 159 16.15 -12.38 -2.14
C VAL A 159 16.60 -13.20 -0.92
N GLY A 160 17.60 -14.07 -1.07
CA GLY A 160 18.08 -14.93 0.02
C GLY A 160 17.11 -16.05 0.39
N ALA A 161 16.23 -16.45 -0.54
CA ALA A 161 15.22 -17.47 -0.32
C ALA A 161 15.77 -18.90 -0.38
N ASP A 162 15.23 -19.78 0.49
CA ASP A 162 15.54 -21.22 0.54
C ASP A 162 14.32 -21.99 1.07
N ASN A 163 13.57 -22.64 0.18
CA ASN A 163 12.36 -23.39 0.56
C ASN A 163 12.67 -24.60 1.47
N LYS A 164 13.87 -25.16 1.41
CA LYS A 164 14.29 -26.28 2.28
C LYS A 164 14.56 -25.84 3.73
N ARG A 165 14.55 -24.55 3.97
CA ARG A 165 14.67 -23.94 5.29
C ARG A 165 13.41 -23.23 5.75
N ASN A 166 12.31 -23.35 5.01
CA ASN A 166 11.10 -22.51 5.14
C ASN A 166 11.42 -21.00 5.09
N LEU A 167 12.48 -20.60 4.40
CA LEU A 167 12.95 -19.23 4.27
C LEU A 167 12.47 -18.64 2.94
N CYS A 168 11.59 -17.66 3.02
CA CYS A 168 11.08 -16.91 1.86
C CYS A 168 12.05 -15.81 1.42
N ALA A 169 12.74 -15.19 2.38
CA ALA A 169 13.78 -14.21 2.12
C ALA A 169 14.71 -14.04 3.31
N HIS A 170 15.94 -13.59 3.01
CA HIS A 170 16.93 -13.13 3.97
C HIS A 170 17.69 -11.95 3.39
N ASP A 171 17.87 -10.90 4.20
CA ASP A 171 18.66 -9.73 3.82
C ASP A 171 19.41 -9.16 5.04
N GLU A 172 20.60 -8.61 4.78
CA GLU A 172 21.44 -7.99 5.79
C GLU A 172 22.10 -6.73 5.21
N CYS A 173 22.04 -5.63 5.96
CA CYS A 173 22.84 -4.45 5.68
C CYS A 173 23.35 -3.81 6.96
N SER A 174 24.54 -3.20 6.89
CA SER A 174 25.18 -2.58 8.04
C SER A 174 26.09 -1.44 7.62
N ASN A 175 26.38 -0.56 8.56
CA ASN A 175 27.39 0.48 8.43
C ASN A 175 28.05 0.71 9.79
N GLY A 176 29.38 0.72 9.84
CA GLY A 176 30.14 0.83 11.07
C GLY A 176 30.16 -0.45 11.90
N ASP A 177 30.82 -0.41 13.05
CA ASP A 177 30.90 -1.53 14.02
C ASP A 177 29.88 -1.29 15.13
N ILE A 178 28.69 -1.86 14.94
CA ILE A 178 27.54 -1.63 15.84
C ILE A 178 27.80 -2.18 17.25
N ASP A 179 28.45 -3.31 17.39
CA ASP A 179 28.68 -3.94 18.69
C ASP A 179 29.64 -3.07 19.52
N LYS A 180 30.71 -2.57 18.91
CA LYS A 180 31.65 -1.63 19.56
C LYS A 180 30.98 -0.30 19.91
N VAL A 181 30.10 0.22 19.05
CA VAL A 181 29.36 1.45 19.32
C VAL A 181 28.43 1.27 20.51
N LEU A 182 27.67 0.18 20.55
CA LEU A 182 26.74 -0.14 21.64
C LEU A 182 27.47 -0.33 23.00
N GLU A 183 28.66 -0.97 22.98
CA GLU A 183 29.52 -1.10 24.18
C GLU A 183 29.99 0.26 24.73
N SER A 184 30.11 1.27 23.88
CA SER A 184 30.54 2.63 24.26
C SER A 184 29.41 3.53 24.75
N CYS A 185 28.15 3.09 24.65
CA CYS A 185 26.99 3.86 25.03
C CYS A 185 26.74 3.86 26.53
N ASP A 186 26.26 4.99 27.07
CA ASP A 186 25.88 5.12 28.48
C ASP A 186 24.58 4.35 28.79
N VAL A 187 23.66 4.28 27.83
CA VAL A 187 22.38 3.57 27.95
C VAL A 187 22.12 2.76 26.69
N VAL A 188 21.73 1.51 26.87
CA VAL A 188 21.26 0.64 25.80
C VAL A 188 19.85 0.15 26.11
N ILE A 189 18.95 0.32 25.15
CA ILE A 189 17.63 -0.32 25.12
C ILE A 189 17.80 -1.62 24.33
N ASP A 190 17.41 -2.72 24.92
CA ASP A 190 17.45 -4.05 24.31
C ASP A 190 16.08 -4.71 24.51
N ARG A 191 15.26 -4.74 23.43
CA ARG A 191 13.86 -5.15 23.50
C ARG A 191 13.43 -5.89 22.24
N THR A 192 12.48 -6.82 22.43
CA THR A 192 11.76 -7.46 21.34
C THR A 192 10.32 -6.97 21.31
N TYR A 193 9.93 -6.47 20.14
CA TYR A 193 8.57 -5.97 19.85
C TYR A 193 7.84 -6.96 18.97
N HIS A 194 6.52 -7.02 19.10
CA HIS A 194 5.68 -7.91 18.31
C HIS A 194 4.42 -7.19 17.81
N THR A 195 4.13 -7.34 16.52
CA THR A 195 2.89 -6.86 15.93
C THR A 195 2.14 -8.02 15.29
N LYS A 196 0.86 -8.14 15.58
CA LYS A 196 -0.01 -9.14 14.95
C LYS A 196 -0.29 -8.80 13.48
N ALA A 197 -0.69 -9.81 12.72
CA ALA A 197 -1.28 -9.59 11.41
C ALA A 197 -2.61 -8.83 11.55
N CYS A 198 -2.96 -8.01 10.54
CA CYS A 198 -4.24 -7.31 10.48
C CYS A 198 -4.73 -7.13 9.04
N GLN A 199 -6.06 -7.01 8.86
CA GLN A 199 -6.72 -6.91 7.57
C GLN A 199 -6.87 -5.47 7.11
N GLN A 200 -6.76 -5.24 5.79
CA GLN A 200 -6.98 -3.93 5.18
C GLN A 200 -8.45 -3.48 5.29
N SER A 201 -9.37 -4.42 5.42
CA SER A 201 -10.81 -4.19 5.66
C SER A 201 -11.46 -3.18 4.69
N MET A 202 -10.99 -3.13 3.42
CA MET A 202 -11.58 -2.27 2.40
C MET A 202 -13.08 -2.56 2.25
N MET A 203 -13.89 -1.53 2.00
CA MET A 203 -15.34 -1.66 1.92
C MET A 203 -15.75 -2.55 0.75
N GLU A 204 -15.18 -2.37 -0.43
CA GLU A 204 -15.31 -3.27 -1.57
C GLU A 204 -14.39 -4.47 -1.40
N THR A 205 -14.98 -5.67 -1.30
CA THR A 205 -14.25 -6.96 -1.26
C THR A 205 -13.54 -7.24 -2.59
N PHE A 206 -12.76 -8.30 -2.67
CA PHE A 206 -12.14 -8.72 -3.94
C PHE A 206 -13.21 -9.16 -4.92
N ARG A 207 -13.16 -8.65 -6.16
CA ARG A 207 -14.11 -8.99 -7.21
C ARG A 207 -13.54 -8.76 -8.60
N THR A 208 -13.87 -9.69 -9.50
CA THR A 208 -13.36 -9.69 -10.87
C THR A 208 -14.39 -10.36 -11.77
N PHE A 209 -14.64 -9.81 -12.96
CA PHE A 209 -15.29 -10.56 -14.03
C PHE A 209 -14.41 -10.60 -15.27
N CYS A 210 -14.60 -11.63 -16.08
CA CYS A 210 -13.87 -11.87 -17.30
C CYS A 210 -14.81 -12.16 -18.45
N THR A 211 -14.44 -11.71 -19.65
CA THR A 211 -15.15 -11.96 -20.91
C THR A 211 -14.17 -12.32 -22.01
N ILE A 212 -14.66 -12.84 -23.13
CA ILE A 212 -13.87 -12.95 -24.37
C ILE A 212 -14.28 -11.80 -25.30
N ASP A 213 -13.31 -10.99 -25.74
CA ASP A 213 -13.57 -9.90 -26.64
C ASP A 213 -13.78 -10.36 -28.09
N THR A 214 -14.12 -9.42 -28.99
CA THR A 214 -14.37 -9.70 -30.41
C THR A 214 -13.15 -10.24 -31.16
N TYR A 215 -11.95 -10.10 -30.60
CA TYR A 215 -10.71 -10.65 -31.14
C TYR A 215 -10.30 -11.98 -30.51
N GLY A 216 -11.17 -12.58 -29.69
CA GLY A 216 -10.92 -13.84 -28.98
C GLY A 216 -9.90 -13.71 -27.84
N ARG A 217 -9.68 -12.50 -27.33
CA ARG A 217 -8.80 -12.23 -26.20
C ARG A 217 -9.58 -12.25 -24.90
N LEU A 218 -8.92 -12.61 -23.82
CA LEU A 218 -9.45 -12.53 -22.46
C LEU A 218 -9.46 -11.07 -22.02
N HIS A 219 -10.63 -10.51 -21.75
CA HIS A 219 -10.78 -9.19 -21.12
C HIS A 219 -11.13 -9.39 -19.65
N VAL A 220 -10.25 -8.92 -18.77
CA VAL A 220 -10.38 -8.99 -17.32
C VAL A 220 -10.73 -7.62 -16.80
N VAL A 221 -11.83 -7.50 -16.08
CA VAL A 221 -12.26 -6.28 -15.39
C VAL A 221 -12.19 -6.55 -13.90
N SER A 222 -11.26 -5.90 -13.23
CA SER A 222 -10.97 -6.16 -11.82
C SER A 222 -10.80 -4.90 -11.00
N SER A 223 -11.21 -4.98 -9.75
CA SER A 223 -10.90 -4.01 -8.72
C SER A 223 -9.43 -4.17 -8.27
N THR A 224 -8.48 -3.80 -9.14
CA THR A 224 -7.04 -3.99 -8.97
C THR A 224 -6.25 -2.67 -9.02
N GLN A 225 -5.17 -2.57 -8.24
CA GLN A 225 -4.23 -1.44 -8.24
C GLN A 225 -3.17 -1.55 -9.35
N ILE A 226 -3.06 -2.72 -10.03
CA ILE A 226 -1.87 -3.16 -10.76
C ILE A 226 -2.21 -3.82 -12.11
N VAL A 227 -2.95 -3.14 -12.98
CA VAL A 227 -3.48 -3.75 -14.22
C VAL A 227 -2.40 -4.43 -15.08
N PHE A 228 -1.20 -3.83 -15.22
CA PHE A 228 -0.11 -4.40 -16.02
C PHE A 228 0.51 -5.64 -15.37
N HIS A 229 0.69 -5.63 -14.05
CA HIS A 229 1.16 -6.81 -13.33
C HIS A 229 0.08 -7.90 -13.30
N CYS A 230 -1.18 -7.55 -13.10
CA CYS A 230 -2.31 -8.47 -13.17
C CYS A 230 -2.34 -9.21 -14.52
N ARG A 231 -2.15 -8.51 -15.65
CA ARG A 231 -2.01 -9.11 -16.98
C ARG A 231 -0.89 -10.14 -17.04
N ARG A 232 0.29 -9.81 -16.49
CA ARG A 232 1.45 -10.72 -16.46
C ARG A 232 1.19 -11.94 -15.59
N ILE A 233 0.65 -11.74 -14.38
CA ILE A 233 0.31 -12.82 -13.45
C ILE A 233 -0.68 -13.81 -14.09
N ILE A 234 -1.76 -13.31 -14.71
CA ILE A 234 -2.73 -14.15 -15.42
C ILE A 234 -2.08 -14.88 -16.61
N SER A 235 -1.19 -14.21 -17.34
CA SER A 235 -0.40 -14.82 -18.44
C SER A 235 0.41 -16.02 -17.95
N HIS A 236 1.13 -15.86 -16.83
CA HIS A 236 1.92 -16.93 -16.22
C HIS A 236 1.01 -18.05 -15.70
N ALA A 237 -0.04 -17.71 -14.95
CA ALA A 237 -0.96 -18.67 -14.36
C ALA A 237 -1.68 -19.55 -15.42
N LEU A 238 -2.09 -18.94 -16.55
CA LEU A 238 -2.80 -19.63 -17.62
C LEU A 238 -1.87 -20.25 -18.68
N GLY A 239 -0.59 -19.89 -18.68
CA GLY A 239 0.36 -20.29 -19.73
C GLY A 239 0.02 -19.73 -21.12
N ILE A 240 -0.55 -18.52 -21.19
CA ILE A 240 -0.97 -17.88 -22.45
C ILE A 240 -0.21 -16.57 -22.68
N SER A 241 -0.05 -16.16 -23.94
CA SER A 241 0.63 -14.90 -24.27
C SER A 241 -0.07 -13.69 -23.66
N PRO A 242 0.69 -12.72 -23.08
CA PRO A 242 0.13 -11.45 -22.61
C PRO A 242 -0.69 -10.69 -23.68
N SER A 243 -0.39 -10.87 -24.98
CA SER A 243 -1.13 -10.28 -26.09
C SER A 243 -2.58 -10.80 -26.20
N LYS A 244 -2.89 -11.91 -25.54
CA LYS A 244 -4.23 -12.48 -25.46
C LYS A 244 -5.04 -11.98 -24.25
N ILE A 245 -4.49 -11.04 -23.48
CA ILE A 245 -5.09 -10.57 -22.23
C ILE A 245 -5.14 -9.03 -22.25
N ARG A 246 -6.33 -8.49 -22.00
CA ARG A 246 -6.55 -7.08 -21.67
C ARG A 246 -7.05 -7.00 -20.23
N VAL A 247 -6.49 -6.09 -19.43
CA VAL A 247 -6.96 -5.84 -18.07
C VAL A 247 -7.37 -4.38 -17.93
N THR A 248 -8.56 -4.15 -17.40
CA THR A 248 -9.08 -2.83 -17.08
C THR A 248 -9.56 -2.76 -15.66
N LYS A 249 -9.45 -1.58 -15.05
CA LYS A 249 -10.03 -1.35 -13.72
C LYS A 249 -11.25 -0.43 -13.81
N PRO A 250 -12.36 -0.77 -13.16
CA PRO A 250 -13.46 0.18 -12.90
C PRO A 250 -13.13 1.10 -11.73
N ARG A 251 -14.12 1.78 -11.14
CA ARG A 251 -13.91 2.43 -9.85
C ARG A 251 -13.60 1.39 -8.77
N ILE A 252 -12.69 1.73 -7.84
CA ILE A 252 -12.22 0.84 -6.77
C ILE A 252 -12.69 1.38 -5.42
N GLY A 253 -13.37 0.52 -4.65
CA GLY A 253 -13.92 0.83 -3.32
C GLY A 253 -12.93 0.60 -2.18
N GLY A 254 -11.72 1.16 -2.30
CA GLY A 254 -10.61 0.99 -1.36
C GLY A 254 -9.69 -0.17 -1.73
N GLY A 255 -8.42 -0.04 -1.39
CA GLY A 255 -7.40 -1.06 -1.65
C GLY A 255 -6.43 -1.21 -0.49
N PHE A 256 -5.83 -0.09 -0.07
CA PHE A 256 -4.85 -0.03 1.03
C PHE A 256 -3.65 -0.98 0.86
N GLY A 257 -3.38 -1.42 -0.37
CA GLY A 257 -2.38 -2.44 -0.69
C GLY A 257 -2.95 -3.84 -0.94
N ALA A 258 -4.11 -4.22 -0.40
CA ALA A 258 -4.71 -5.55 -0.60
C ALA A 258 -4.85 -5.92 -2.08
N LYS A 259 -5.23 -4.96 -2.92
CA LYS A 259 -5.46 -5.15 -4.35
C LYS A 259 -4.18 -4.97 -5.22
N GLN A 260 -3.02 -4.97 -4.57
CA GLN A 260 -1.69 -5.11 -5.18
C GLN A 260 -1.30 -6.59 -5.34
N THR A 261 -2.04 -7.51 -4.73
CA THR A 261 -1.95 -8.96 -4.93
C THR A 261 -3.10 -9.41 -5.81
N SER A 262 -2.85 -10.26 -6.83
CA SER A 262 -3.90 -10.84 -7.65
C SER A 262 -4.61 -11.97 -6.89
N VAL A 263 -5.58 -11.62 -6.06
CA VAL A 263 -6.28 -12.56 -5.16
C VAL A 263 -7.45 -13.26 -5.84
N SER A 264 -8.24 -12.52 -6.63
CA SER A 264 -9.47 -13.04 -7.25
C SER A 264 -9.38 -13.25 -8.76
N GLU A 265 -8.45 -12.62 -9.43
CA GLU A 265 -8.41 -12.42 -10.89
C GLU A 265 -8.19 -13.71 -11.68
N ILE A 266 -7.35 -14.61 -11.17
CA ILE A 266 -6.94 -15.83 -11.89
C ILE A 266 -8.08 -16.85 -12.05
N TYR A 267 -9.04 -16.88 -11.13
CA TYR A 267 -10.11 -17.90 -11.11
C TYR A 267 -11.17 -17.65 -12.20
N PRO A 268 -11.83 -16.48 -12.30
CA PRO A 268 -12.75 -16.21 -13.39
C PRO A 268 -12.02 -16.15 -14.74
N ALA A 269 -10.75 -15.71 -14.77
CA ALA A 269 -9.92 -15.74 -15.97
C ALA A 269 -9.72 -17.18 -16.48
N PHE A 270 -9.43 -18.13 -15.60
CA PHE A 270 -9.29 -19.55 -15.93
C PHE A 270 -10.62 -20.12 -16.45
N VAL A 271 -11.73 -19.87 -15.74
CA VAL A 271 -13.07 -20.34 -16.17
C VAL A 271 -13.42 -19.78 -17.54
N THR A 272 -13.33 -18.46 -17.74
CA THR A 272 -13.66 -17.81 -19.01
C THR A 272 -12.75 -18.30 -20.15
N TRP A 273 -11.45 -18.50 -19.89
CA TRP A 273 -10.55 -19.01 -20.91
C TRP A 273 -10.88 -20.44 -21.35
N LYS A 274 -11.31 -21.30 -20.42
CA LYS A 274 -11.70 -22.69 -20.71
C LYS A 274 -13.09 -22.80 -21.33
N THR A 275 -14.10 -22.11 -20.78
CA THR A 275 -15.50 -22.24 -21.21
C THR A 275 -15.87 -21.31 -22.37
N LYS A 276 -15.11 -20.25 -22.60
CA LYS A 276 -15.41 -19.12 -23.50
C LYS A 276 -16.68 -18.34 -23.13
N LYS A 277 -17.18 -18.52 -21.92
CA LYS A 277 -18.33 -17.79 -21.36
C LYS A 277 -17.86 -16.72 -20.37
N PRO A 278 -18.62 -15.63 -20.22
CA PRO A 278 -18.36 -14.65 -19.17
C PRO A 278 -18.42 -15.32 -17.79
N ALA A 279 -17.50 -14.96 -16.90
CA ALA A 279 -17.49 -15.49 -15.55
C ALA A 279 -17.09 -14.41 -14.53
N MET A 280 -17.67 -14.45 -13.35
CA MET A 280 -17.47 -13.47 -12.28
C MET A 280 -17.27 -14.15 -10.93
N ILE A 281 -16.33 -13.64 -10.16
CA ILE A 281 -16.15 -13.99 -8.75
C ILE A 281 -16.31 -12.73 -7.89
N ILE A 282 -17.02 -12.86 -6.78
CA ILE A 282 -17.15 -11.85 -5.74
C ILE A 282 -16.88 -12.54 -4.40
N PHE A 283 -15.80 -12.13 -3.73
CA PHE A 283 -15.52 -12.63 -2.38
C PHE A 283 -16.52 -12.06 -1.38
N SER A 284 -17.08 -12.91 -0.54
CA SER A 284 -17.80 -12.47 0.65
C SER A 284 -16.84 -11.73 1.62
N ARG A 285 -17.39 -11.08 2.64
CA ARG A 285 -16.55 -10.48 3.70
C ARG A 285 -15.73 -11.53 4.43
N GLU A 286 -16.33 -12.69 4.73
CA GLU A 286 -15.64 -13.81 5.34
C GLU A 286 -14.47 -14.31 4.47
N GLU A 287 -14.67 -14.49 3.16
CA GLU A 287 -13.58 -14.87 2.25
C GLU A 287 -12.51 -13.80 2.16
N SER A 288 -12.88 -12.52 2.16
CA SER A 288 -11.91 -11.41 2.16
C SER A 288 -11.10 -11.31 3.46
N LEU A 289 -11.64 -11.80 4.59
CA LEU A 289 -10.91 -11.84 5.86
C LEU A 289 -10.10 -13.13 6.03
N SER A 290 -10.52 -14.26 5.45
CA SER A 290 -9.93 -15.58 5.69
C SER A 290 -9.09 -16.16 4.55
N ALA A 291 -9.14 -15.55 3.36
CA ALA A 291 -8.45 -16.09 2.17
C ALA A 291 -7.94 -14.97 1.25
N SER A 292 -7.34 -13.95 1.83
CA SER A 292 -6.78 -12.80 1.12
C SER A 292 -5.28 -12.61 1.41
N SER A 293 -4.85 -11.38 1.65
CA SER A 293 -3.44 -11.04 1.89
C SER A 293 -3.30 -9.95 2.96
N PRO A 294 -3.45 -10.29 4.26
CA PRO A 294 -3.34 -9.36 5.38
C PRO A 294 -1.92 -8.80 5.54
N ARG A 295 -1.73 -7.85 6.47
CA ARG A 295 -0.42 -7.38 6.92
C ARG A 295 0.38 -8.53 7.53
N HIS A 296 1.68 -8.55 7.31
CA HIS A 296 2.61 -9.50 7.92
C HIS A 296 2.63 -9.37 9.45
N GLU A 297 2.54 -10.47 10.16
CA GLU A 297 2.92 -10.54 11.56
C GLU A 297 4.46 -10.48 11.66
N MET A 298 4.98 -9.65 12.58
CA MET A 298 6.42 -9.43 12.71
C MET A 298 6.87 -9.42 14.16
N GLN A 299 8.05 -9.97 14.40
CA GLN A 299 8.81 -9.82 15.63
C GLN A 299 10.08 -9.03 15.33
N MET A 300 10.32 -7.95 16.08
CA MET A 300 11.43 -7.04 15.88
C MET A 300 12.27 -6.96 17.14
N HIS A 301 13.55 -7.33 17.08
CA HIS A 301 14.50 -7.16 18.16
C HIS A 301 15.34 -5.92 17.91
N VAL A 302 15.25 -4.95 18.83
CA VAL A 302 15.94 -3.65 18.75
C VAL A 302 16.96 -3.56 19.88
N ARG A 303 18.22 -3.26 19.51
CA ARG A 303 19.25 -2.77 20.41
C ARG A 303 19.58 -1.33 20.01
N LEU A 304 19.27 -0.38 20.89
CA LEU A 304 19.44 1.05 20.62
C LEU A 304 20.31 1.67 21.68
N GLY A 305 21.47 2.19 21.30
CA GLY A 305 22.45 2.77 22.21
C GLY A 305 22.54 4.30 22.11
N ALA A 306 22.65 4.97 23.25
CA ALA A 306 22.75 6.42 23.33
C ALA A 306 23.71 6.88 24.43
N THR A 307 24.16 8.14 24.31
CA THR A 307 24.85 8.85 25.39
C THR A 307 23.87 9.30 26.46
N LYS A 308 24.37 9.64 27.66
CA LYS A 308 23.57 10.24 28.74
C LYS A 308 22.91 11.57 28.35
N ASP A 309 23.47 12.28 27.36
CA ASP A 309 22.90 13.52 26.83
C ASP A 309 21.82 13.28 25.77
N GLY A 310 21.43 12.01 25.53
CA GLY A 310 20.36 11.60 24.63
C GLY A 310 20.75 11.59 23.15
N ILE A 311 22.03 11.47 22.80
CA ILE A 311 22.48 11.29 21.41
C ILE A 311 22.47 9.79 21.07
N VAL A 312 21.62 9.39 20.15
CA VAL A 312 21.54 8.02 19.64
C VAL A 312 22.78 7.74 18.77
N LYS A 313 23.59 6.76 19.19
CA LYS A 313 24.86 6.41 18.55
C LYS A 313 24.78 5.20 17.64
N GLY A 314 23.93 4.24 17.99
CA GLY A 314 23.81 3.00 17.24
C GLY A 314 22.42 2.37 17.32
N ILE A 315 22.00 1.75 16.21
CA ILE A 315 20.73 1.00 16.11
C ILE A 315 21.01 -0.34 15.45
N ASP A 316 20.70 -1.41 16.17
CA ASP A 316 20.76 -2.80 15.69
C ASP A 316 19.33 -3.34 15.67
N LEU A 317 18.84 -3.72 14.50
CA LEU A 317 17.47 -4.20 14.30
C LEU A 317 17.48 -5.56 13.60
N TYR A 318 16.91 -6.57 14.24
CA TYR A 318 16.56 -7.83 13.61
C TYR A 318 15.05 -7.94 13.45
N THR A 319 14.57 -8.26 12.25
CA THR A 319 13.14 -8.46 11.97
C THR A 319 12.87 -9.86 11.44
N LEU A 320 12.03 -10.62 12.15
CA LEU A 320 11.46 -11.88 11.69
C LEU A 320 10.03 -11.64 11.23
N SER A 321 9.71 -11.98 9.98
CA SER A 321 8.41 -11.75 9.36
C SER A 321 7.73 -13.04 8.93
N ASN A 322 6.44 -13.19 9.22
CA ASN A 322 5.62 -14.30 8.79
C ASN A 322 4.93 -13.97 7.45
N THR A 323 5.28 -14.69 6.38
CA THR A 323 4.60 -14.52 5.08
C THR A 323 3.41 -15.46 4.90
N GLY A 324 3.19 -16.39 5.83
CA GLY A 324 2.14 -17.42 5.68
C GLY A 324 2.50 -18.45 4.61
N ALA A 325 1.48 -18.97 3.94
CA ALA A 325 1.60 -20.11 3.03
C ALA A 325 2.31 -19.81 1.70
N TYR A 326 2.41 -18.53 1.31
CA TYR A 326 3.03 -18.11 0.04
C TYR A 326 3.84 -16.83 0.23
N GLY A 327 4.89 -16.65 -0.60
CA GLY A 327 5.88 -15.58 -0.44
C GLY A 327 5.35 -14.17 -0.71
N GLU A 328 4.51 -14.03 -1.71
CA GLU A 328 3.83 -12.77 -2.07
C GLU A 328 4.75 -11.53 -1.96
N HIS A 329 4.42 -10.59 -1.07
CA HIS A 329 5.18 -9.36 -0.82
C HIS A 329 6.20 -9.47 0.33
N GLY A 330 6.41 -10.67 0.91
CA GLY A 330 7.25 -10.87 2.08
C GLY A 330 8.64 -10.25 1.99
N PRO A 331 9.43 -10.54 0.92
CA PRO A 331 10.81 -10.04 0.81
C PRO A 331 10.90 -8.51 0.84
N THR A 332 10.03 -7.82 0.10
CA THR A 332 10.04 -6.35 0.02
C THR A 332 9.43 -5.69 1.24
N THR A 333 8.46 -6.35 1.87
CA THR A 333 7.79 -5.82 3.07
C THR A 333 8.76 -5.77 4.25
N VAL A 334 9.47 -6.86 4.53
CA VAL A 334 10.37 -6.94 5.70
C VAL A 334 11.49 -5.90 5.63
N GLY A 335 12.07 -5.66 4.46
CA GLY A 335 13.16 -4.71 4.27
C GLY A 335 12.80 -3.28 4.70
N LEU A 336 11.52 -2.88 4.51
CA LEU A 336 11.09 -1.54 4.92
C LEU A 336 11.06 -1.36 6.44
N SER A 337 11.05 -2.43 7.25
CA SER A 337 11.08 -2.30 8.71
C SER A 337 12.37 -1.63 9.20
N GLY A 338 13.50 -1.91 8.59
CA GLY A 338 14.79 -1.26 8.87
C GLY A 338 15.01 0.01 8.06
N HIS A 339 14.83 -0.07 6.74
CA HIS A 339 15.15 1.05 5.83
C HIS A 339 14.26 2.30 6.00
N LYS A 340 13.19 2.23 6.79
CA LYS A 340 12.30 3.37 7.07
C LYS A 340 12.26 3.80 8.54
N SER A 341 12.86 3.02 9.44
CA SER A 341 12.92 3.37 10.87
C SER A 341 14.29 3.90 11.29
N ILE A 342 15.36 3.22 10.93
CA ILE A 342 16.74 3.60 11.28
C ILE A 342 17.15 4.97 10.71
N PRO A 343 16.86 5.33 9.44
CA PRO A 343 17.33 6.57 8.85
C PRO A 343 16.80 7.87 9.49
N LEU A 344 15.73 7.79 10.29
CA LEU A 344 15.21 8.94 11.04
C LEU A 344 16.23 9.55 12.00
N TYR A 345 17.18 8.73 12.47
CA TYR A 345 18.19 9.09 13.46
C TYR A 345 19.54 9.39 12.79
N GLY A 346 19.66 10.59 12.21
CA GLY A 346 20.84 11.03 11.44
C GLY A 346 22.14 11.17 12.23
N LYS A 347 22.10 11.01 13.57
CA LYS A 347 23.30 11.05 14.43
C LYS A 347 23.90 9.67 14.71
N ALA A 348 23.24 8.59 14.27
CA ALA A 348 23.74 7.24 14.47
C ALA A 348 25.07 7.02 13.73
N GLU A 349 26.11 6.58 14.47
CA GLU A 349 27.46 6.31 13.96
C GLU A 349 27.56 4.93 13.31
N ALA A 350 26.72 3.99 13.78
CA ALA A 350 26.65 2.65 13.23
C ALA A 350 25.21 2.10 13.25
N PHE A 351 24.92 1.22 12.30
CA PHE A 351 23.71 0.42 12.33
C PHE A 351 23.96 -0.98 11.77
N ARG A 352 23.14 -1.94 12.19
CA ARG A 352 22.96 -3.24 11.56
C ARG A 352 21.47 -3.50 11.41
N PHE A 353 21.05 -3.93 10.24
CA PHE A 353 19.71 -4.42 9.98
C PHE A 353 19.78 -5.80 9.34
N VAL A 354 19.14 -6.76 9.99
CA VAL A 354 19.01 -8.15 9.49
C VAL A 354 17.55 -8.51 9.45
N SER A 355 17.11 -9.17 8.39
CA SER A 355 15.72 -9.60 8.25
C SER A 355 15.59 -11.01 7.70
N ASP A 356 14.66 -11.77 8.26
CA ASP A 356 14.21 -13.06 7.77
C ASP A 356 12.71 -13.06 7.50
N VAL A 357 12.29 -13.70 6.42
CA VAL A 357 10.88 -13.96 6.11
C VAL A 357 10.67 -15.45 6.05
N VAL A 358 9.71 -15.95 6.80
CA VAL A 358 9.48 -17.40 6.92
C VAL A 358 8.09 -17.80 6.42
N TYR A 359 8.03 -19.01 5.85
CA TYR A 359 6.79 -19.66 5.48
C TYR A 359 6.12 -20.33 6.69
N THR A 360 4.80 -20.29 6.73
CA THR A 360 3.96 -21.03 7.69
C THR A 360 2.67 -21.51 7.05
N ASN A 361 1.92 -22.37 7.72
CA ASN A 361 0.66 -22.90 7.22
C ASN A 361 -0.56 -22.05 7.66
N VAL A 362 -0.42 -20.71 7.57
CA VAL A 362 -1.53 -19.77 7.76
C VAL A 362 -1.76 -18.98 6.47
N MET A 363 -2.83 -18.18 6.42
CA MET A 363 -3.15 -17.32 5.26
C MET A 363 -1.94 -16.46 4.87
N SER A 364 -1.67 -16.36 3.56
CA SER A 364 -0.53 -15.59 3.04
C SER A 364 -0.67 -14.12 3.36
N ALA A 365 0.40 -13.53 3.84
CA ALA A 365 0.46 -12.09 4.03
C ALA A 365 0.81 -11.37 2.73
N GLY A 366 0.44 -10.10 2.64
CA GLY A 366 0.68 -9.28 1.45
C GLY A 366 0.87 -7.81 1.77
N ALA A 367 0.58 -6.97 0.79
CA ALA A 367 0.75 -5.55 0.90
C ALA A 367 -0.36 -4.91 1.76
N TYR A 368 0.06 -4.12 2.74
CA TYR A 368 -0.82 -3.22 3.46
C TYR A 368 -0.10 -1.87 3.65
N ARG A 369 -0.83 -0.75 3.52
CA ARG A 369 -0.39 0.63 3.68
C ARG A 369 0.75 0.76 4.70
N GLY A 370 1.89 1.34 4.29
CA GLY A 370 3.10 1.44 5.11
C GLY A 370 4.03 0.23 5.03
N TYR A 371 3.59 -0.93 4.48
CA TYR A 371 4.38 -2.16 4.44
C TYR A 371 5.02 -2.48 5.81
N GLY A 372 6.27 -2.94 5.84
CA GLY A 372 7.01 -3.21 7.08
C GLY A 372 7.48 -1.98 7.85
N ALA A 373 7.44 -0.79 7.23
CA ALA A 373 7.81 0.46 7.91
C ALA A 373 6.95 0.71 9.16
N THR A 374 5.66 0.39 9.11
CA THR A 374 4.74 0.55 10.25
C THR A 374 5.21 -0.23 11.47
N GLN A 375 5.63 -1.48 11.27
CA GLN A 375 6.11 -2.35 12.35
C GLN A 375 7.51 -1.92 12.82
N GLY A 376 8.44 -1.66 11.89
CA GLY A 376 9.79 -1.20 12.26
C GLY A 376 9.80 0.13 13.01
N LEU A 377 8.95 1.07 12.59
CA LEU A 377 8.76 2.34 13.29
C LEU A 377 8.12 2.17 14.66
N PHE A 378 7.15 1.27 14.80
CA PHE A 378 6.63 0.93 16.13
C PHE A 378 7.76 0.50 17.07
N ALA A 379 8.63 -0.42 16.63
CA ALA A 379 9.72 -0.95 17.45
C ALA A 379 10.77 0.12 17.78
N VAL A 380 11.30 0.82 16.78
CA VAL A 380 12.38 1.82 16.98
C VAL A 380 11.88 3.04 17.77
N GLU A 381 10.71 3.58 17.42
CA GLU A 381 10.13 4.75 18.09
C GLU A 381 9.72 4.46 19.55
N SER A 382 9.20 3.25 19.82
CA SER A 382 8.91 2.82 21.19
C SER A 382 10.20 2.62 22.02
N ALA A 383 11.28 2.15 21.40
CA ALA A 383 12.59 2.07 22.04
C ALA A 383 13.15 3.46 22.37
N VAL A 384 12.93 4.46 21.48
CA VAL A 384 13.32 5.86 21.74
C VAL A 384 12.48 6.49 22.83
N ASN A 385 11.17 6.18 22.92
CA ASN A 385 10.32 6.62 24.03
C ASN A 385 10.78 6.01 25.36
N GLU A 386 11.15 4.71 25.39
CA GLU A 386 11.75 4.09 26.59
C GLU A 386 13.12 4.70 26.94
N LEU A 387 13.92 5.07 25.94
CA LEU A 387 15.19 5.77 26.16
C LEU A 387 14.97 7.14 26.81
N ALA A 388 13.97 7.90 26.35
CA ALA A 388 13.61 9.19 26.92
C ALA A 388 13.24 9.06 28.42
N ASP A 389 12.43 8.06 28.78
CA ASP A 389 12.08 7.78 30.17
C ASP A 389 13.32 7.45 31.03
N LYS A 390 14.21 6.57 30.53
CA LYS A 390 15.42 6.19 31.27
C LYS A 390 16.39 7.35 31.48
N LEU A 391 16.42 8.28 30.56
CA LEU A 391 17.25 9.49 30.63
C LEU A 391 16.55 10.66 31.36
N HIS A 392 15.26 10.49 31.72
CA HIS A 392 14.41 11.56 32.25
C HIS A 392 14.40 12.79 31.32
N MET A 393 14.32 12.56 30.02
CA MET A 393 14.35 13.55 28.97
C MET A 393 12.99 13.61 28.27
N ASP A 394 12.58 14.82 27.82
CA ASP A 394 11.36 14.99 27.03
C ASP A 394 11.46 14.22 25.70
N PRO A 395 10.45 13.41 25.29
CA PRO A 395 10.44 12.68 24.03
C PRO A 395 10.62 13.54 22.78
N PHE A 396 10.15 14.80 22.78
CA PHE A 396 10.42 15.75 21.70
C PHE A 396 11.87 16.23 21.74
N GLU A 397 12.42 16.51 22.91
CA GLU A 397 13.82 16.98 23.05
C GLU A 397 14.81 15.95 22.50
N ILE A 398 14.64 14.66 22.85
CA ILE A 398 15.55 13.62 22.36
C ILE A 398 15.49 13.50 20.83
N ARG A 399 14.31 13.69 20.23
CA ARG A 399 14.16 13.67 18.77
C ARG A 399 14.78 14.89 18.12
N PHE A 400 14.56 16.09 18.61
CA PHE A 400 15.20 17.32 18.08
C PHE A 400 16.73 17.21 18.03
N LYS A 401 17.34 16.48 18.97
CA LYS A 401 18.80 16.25 19.01
C LYS A 401 19.28 15.30 17.90
N ASN A 402 18.43 14.37 17.44
CA ASN A 402 18.86 13.19 16.68
C ASN A 402 18.31 13.10 15.25
N ILE A 403 17.29 13.89 14.89
CA ILE A 403 16.63 13.76 13.59
C ILE A 403 17.57 14.00 12.41
N VAL A 404 17.30 13.27 11.33
CA VAL A 404 17.86 13.51 10.00
C VAL A 404 17.43 14.88 9.49
N LYS A 405 18.32 15.56 8.77
CA LYS A 405 18.11 16.91 8.21
C LYS A 405 18.27 16.90 6.69
N GLU A 406 17.81 17.97 6.06
CA GLU A 406 18.09 18.21 4.66
C GLU A 406 19.61 18.26 4.41
N GLY A 407 20.05 17.56 3.35
CA GLY A 407 21.47 17.39 3.00
C GLY A 407 22.17 16.22 3.66
N ASP A 408 21.60 15.60 4.70
CA ASP A 408 22.19 14.43 5.34
C ASP A 408 22.18 13.23 4.40
N VAL A 409 23.26 12.45 4.42
CA VAL A 409 23.30 11.12 3.81
C VAL A 409 22.63 10.13 4.75
N MET A 410 21.81 9.25 4.24
CA MET A 410 21.08 8.23 4.99
C MET A 410 21.60 6.83 4.65
N PRO A 411 22.65 6.31 5.33
CA PRO A 411 23.24 5.02 4.98
C PRO A 411 22.26 3.86 5.02
N ALA A 412 21.38 3.81 6.03
CA ALA A 412 20.34 2.79 6.16
C ALA A 412 19.18 2.95 5.14
N TYR A 413 19.15 4.06 4.39
CA TYR A 413 18.24 4.28 3.28
C TYR A 413 18.99 4.27 1.96
N TYR A 414 19.71 3.19 1.70
CA TYR A 414 20.50 2.94 0.49
C TYR A 414 21.53 4.03 0.17
N GLY A 415 21.98 4.79 1.18
CA GLY A 415 22.93 5.90 1.00
C GLY A 415 22.36 7.13 0.27
N GLN A 416 21.05 7.25 0.15
CA GLN A 416 20.43 8.42 -0.46
C GLN A 416 20.63 9.67 0.38
N VAL A 417 20.76 10.81 -0.31
CA VAL A 417 20.77 12.13 0.32
C VAL A 417 19.34 12.56 0.60
N ASN A 418 19.07 13.11 1.77
CA ASN A 418 17.79 13.71 2.12
C ASN A 418 17.65 15.07 1.41
N THR A 419 17.02 15.09 0.25
CA THR A 419 16.96 16.25 -0.65
C THR A 419 15.99 17.34 -0.20
N SER A 420 15.03 16.99 0.66
CA SER A 420 14.03 17.93 1.19
C SER A 420 13.49 17.44 2.53
N CYS A 421 13.42 18.31 3.54
CA CYS A 421 13.04 17.92 4.90
C CYS A 421 12.42 19.07 5.70
N ALA A 422 11.26 18.81 6.30
CA ALA A 422 10.60 19.68 7.26
C ALA A 422 10.33 18.99 8.60
N LEU A 423 11.05 17.92 8.92
CA LEU A 423 10.79 17.08 10.10
C LEU A 423 10.94 17.86 11.41
N ASP A 424 11.88 18.78 11.49
CA ASP A 424 12.08 19.68 12.63
C ASP A 424 10.86 20.60 12.85
N ARG A 425 10.32 21.18 11.76
CA ARG A 425 9.10 22.01 11.81
C ARG A 425 7.87 21.18 12.17
N CYS A 426 7.76 19.96 11.65
CA CYS A 426 6.69 19.03 12.03
C CYS A 426 6.73 18.70 13.52
N LEU A 427 7.92 18.46 14.11
CA LEU A 427 8.09 18.25 15.55
C LEU A 427 7.60 19.45 16.36
N ALA A 428 8.05 20.66 16.00
CA ALA A 428 7.65 21.88 16.68
C ALA A 428 6.13 22.11 16.60
N LYS A 429 5.58 21.88 15.41
CA LYS A 429 4.15 22.09 15.13
C LYS A 429 3.26 21.12 15.94
N VAL A 430 3.58 19.84 15.97
CA VAL A 430 2.79 18.85 16.73
C VAL A 430 2.92 19.09 18.23
N LYS A 431 4.11 19.47 18.73
CA LYS A 431 4.30 19.83 20.14
C LYS A 431 3.35 20.97 20.57
N GLU A 432 3.21 21.99 19.69
CA GLU A 432 2.28 23.12 19.89
C GLU A 432 0.81 22.68 19.81
N MET A 433 0.42 21.95 18.74
CA MET A 433 -0.96 21.53 18.48
C MET A 433 -1.54 20.72 19.62
N ILE A 434 -0.84 19.68 20.07
CA ILE A 434 -1.30 18.81 21.18
C ILE A 434 -1.19 19.48 22.53
N LYS A 435 -0.56 20.65 22.63
CA LYS A 435 -0.24 21.37 23.90
C LYS A 435 0.59 20.50 24.84
N TRP A 436 1.67 19.96 24.32
CA TRP A 436 2.50 18.94 24.98
C TRP A 436 2.94 19.34 26.39
N ASP A 437 3.51 20.54 26.54
CA ASP A 437 4.06 21.03 27.80
C ASP A 437 2.99 21.17 28.92
N GLU A 438 1.70 21.29 28.56
CA GLU A 438 0.57 21.35 29.49
C GLU A 438 0.03 19.96 29.84
N LYS A 439 0.15 18.98 28.93
CA LYS A 439 -0.51 17.68 29.00
C LYS A 439 0.41 16.53 29.42
N TYR A 440 1.72 16.63 29.14
CA TYR A 440 2.68 15.54 29.36
C TYR A 440 3.09 15.44 30.84
N PRO A 441 3.24 14.21 31.38
CA PRO A 441 2.87 12.96 30.76
C PRO A 441 1.37 12.63 30.92
N MET A 442 0.64 13.31 31.82
CA MET A 442 -0.74 13.00 32.12
C MET A 442 -1.54 14.14 32.75
N ARG A 443 -2.87 14.07 32.61
CA ARG A 443 -3.84 14.93 33.30
C ARG A 443 -4.89 14.08 34.00
N LYS A 444 -5.12 14.31 35.30
CA LYS A 444 -6.22 13.67 36.04
C LYS A 444 -7.56 14.28 35.58
N ILE A 445 -8.54 13.44 35.27
CA ILE A 445 -9.89 13.84 34.84
C ILE A 445 -10.90 13.59 35.96
N SER A 446 -10.78 12.44 36.63
CA SER A 446 -11.59 12.06 37.80
C SER A 446 -10.78 11.14 38.69
N ASP A 447 -11.40 10.53 39.71
CA ASP A 447 -10.71 9.58 40.57
C ASP A 447 -10.38 8.25 39.87
N THR A 448 -11.14 7.92 38.81
CA THR A 448 -10.94 6.69 38.03
C THR A 448 -10.43 6.94 36.60
N LYS A 449 -10.37 8.19 36.14
CA LYS A 449 -9.98 8.50 34.75
C LYS A 449 -8.86 9.51 34.65
N ALA A 450 -7.92 9.26 33.79
CA ALA A 450 -6.85 10.18 33.43
C ALA A 450 -6.61 10.17 31.90
N ARG A 451 -5.97 11.24 31.42
CA ARG A 451 -5.51 11.32 30.03
C ARG A 451 -4.00 11.35 29.98
N PHE A 452 -3.46 10.61 29.08
CA PHE A 452 -2.03 10.44 28.86
C PHE A 452 -1.68 10.84 27.44
N VAL A 453 -0.51 11.40 27.24
CA VAL A 453 -0.02 11.76 25.91
C VAL A 453 1.22 10.97 25.56
N GLY A 454 1.33 10.62 24.28
CA GLY A 454 2.51 9.97 23.70
C GLY A 454 2.72 10.45 22.28
N MET A 455 3.93 10.25 21.75
CA MET A 455 4.29 10.73 20.43
C MET A 455 5.11 9.72 19.63
N GLY A 456 5.18 9.92 18.32
CA GLY A 456 6.04 9.19 17.41
C GLY A 456 6.29 9.98 16.13
N MET A 457 7.38 9.66 15.46
CA MET A 457 7.68 10.20 14.13
C MET A 457 7.85 9.09 13.10
N ALA A 458 7.76 9.45 11.83
CA ALA A 458 7.82 8.48 10.75
C ALA A 458 8.42 9.06 9.48
N MET A 459 8.98 8.18 8.66
CA MET A 459 9.27 8.44 7.26
C MET A 459 8.74 7.29 6.39
N GLN A 460 8.66 7.55 5.08
CA GLN A 460 8.34 6.56 4.06
C GLN A 460 9.11 6.90 2.77
N GLY A 461 8.86 6.23 1.67
CA GLY A 461 9.40 6.59 0.36
C GLY A 461 8.36 7.26 -0.53
N SER A 462 8.84 7.88 -1.61
CA SER A 462 8.03 8.39 -2.71
C SER A 462 8.31 7.55 -3.96
N GLY A 463 7.67 6.38 -4.04
CA GLY A 463 8.00 5.35 -5.02
C GLY A 463 9.28 4.57 -4.68
N ILE A 464 9.66 3.65 -5.56
CA ILE A 464 10.88 2.84 -5.46
C ILE A 464 11.91 3.40 -6.45
N SER A 465 13.02 3.91 -5.90
CA SER A 465 14.12 4.54 -6.65
C SER A 465 14.63 3.63 -7.78
N GLY A 466 14.69 4.17 -9.00
CA GLY A 466 15.18 3.48 -10.19
C GLY A 466 14.32 2.32 -10.71
N VAL A 467 13.16 2.07 -10.09
CA VAL A 467 12.31 0.91 -10.34
C VAL A 467 10.90 1.29 -10.77
N ASP A 468 10.24 2.17 -10.01
CA ASP A 468 8.88 2.58 -10.35
C ASP A 468 8.86 3.44 -11.60
N VAL A 469 7.90 3.13 -12.47
CA VAL A 469 7.65 3.82 -13.74
C VAL A 469 6.25 4.41 -13.72
N GLY A 470 6.15 5.69 -13.96
CA GLY A 470 4.89 6.40 -14.21
C GLY A 470 4.84 6.92 -15.64
N SER A 471 3.72 6.75 -16.31
CA SER A 471 3.57 7.26 -17.66
C SER A 471 2.22 7.94 -17.87
N ALA A 472 2.21 8.96 -18.72
CA ALA A 472 1.01 9.67 -19.13
C ALA A 472 1.03 9.98 -20.61
N THR A 473 -0.16 10.04 -21.20
CA THR A 473 -0.38 10.61 -22.54
C THR A 473 -1.37 11.76 -22.42
N LEU A 474 -0.99 12.94 -22.87
CA LEU A 474 -1.86 14.11 -23.00
C LEU A 474 -2.12 14.43 -24.46
N LYS A 475 -3.37 14.69 -24.80
CA LYS A 475 -3.83 15.04 -26.15
C LYS A 475 -4.72 16.28 -26.09
N LEU A 476 -4.47 17.25 -26.93
CA LEU A 476 -5.43 18.31 -27.25
C LEU A 476 -6.36 17.80 -28.37
N ASN A 477 -7.66 17.80 -28.10
CA ASN A 477 -8.70 17.42 -29.05
C ASN A 477 -9.15 18.63 -29.89
N ASP A 478 -9.90 18.36 -30.95
CA ASP A 478 -10.35 19.33 -31.97
C ASP A 478 -11.10 20.54 -31.44
N GLU A 479 -11.84 20.39 -30.36
CA GLU A 479 -12.62 21.49 -29.74
C GLU A 479 -11.86 22.24 -28.62
N GLY A 480 -10.54 22.06 -28.49
CA GLY A 480 -9.74 22.74 -27.47
C GLY A 480 -9.86 22.15 -26.06
N VAL A 481 -10.32 20.90 -25.92
CA VAL A 481 -10.37 20.15 -24.67
C VAL A 481 -9.29 19.07 -24.63
N TYR A 482 -8.92 18.63 -23.44
CA TYR A 482 -7.81 17.69 -23.27
C TYR A 482 -8.28 16.29 -22.89
N THR A 483 -7.57 15.29 -23.36
CA THR A 483 -7.67 13.91 -22.87
C THR A 483 -6.35 13.50 -22.25
N MET A 484 -6.40 12.94 -21.04
CA MET A 484 -5.26 12.40 -20.34
C MET A 484 -5.45 10.90 -20.08
N ASN A 485 -4.54 10.07 -20.62
CA ASN A 485 -4.49 8.65 -20.36
C ASN A 485 -3.33 8.37 -19.39
N ILE A 486 -3.62 7.68 -18.29
CA ILE A 486 -2.65 7.31 -17.25
C ILE A 486 -2.71 5.80 -16.98
N GLY A 487 -1.58 5.22 -16.58
CA GLY A 487 -1.53 3.82 -16.17
C GLY A 487 -1.85 3.62 -14.68
N ALA A 488 -1.80 4.68 -13.88
CA ALA A 488 -2.10 4.65 -12.45
C ALA A 488 -3.58 4.36 -12.17
N ALA A 489 -3.86 3.65 -11.08
CA ALA A 489 -5.20 3.25 -10.66
C ALA A 489 -5.71 4.10 -9.49
N ASP A 490 -6.81 4.84 -9.67
CA ASP A 490 -7.50 5.51 -8.57
C ASP A 490 -8.28 4.46 -7.73
N MET A 491 -7.82 4.23 -6.51
CA MET A 491 -8.44 3.31 -5.55
C MET A 491 -9.26 4.03 -4.46
N GLY A 492 -9.66 5.28 -4.73
CA GLY A 492 -10.34 6.17 -3.80
C GLY A 492 -9.46 7.32 -3.29
N THR A 493 -8.18 7.33 -3.68
CA THR A 493 -7.20 8.37 -3.28
C THR A 493 -7.43 9.72 -3.96
N GLY A 494 -8.15 9.75 -5.09
CA GLY A 494 -8.36 10.95 -5.90
C GLY A 494 -7.20 11.23 -6.86
N CYS A 495 -6.41 10.21 -7.24
CA CYS A 495 -5.28 10.41 -8.14
C CYS A 495 -5.69 10.97 -9.51
N ASP A 496 -6.84 10.58 -10.06
CA ASP A 496 -7.39 11.15 -11.29
C ASP A 496 -7.53 12.68 -11.18
N THR A 497 -7.91 13.18 -10.01
CA THR A 497 -8.08 14.62 -9.75
C THR A 497 -6.74 15.33 -9.60
N ILE A 498 -5.83 14.80 -8.79
CA ILE A 498 -4.54 15.47 -8.55
C ILE A 498 -3.65 15.48 -9.80
N LEU A 499 -3.69 14.42 -10.62
CA LEU A 499 -2.96 14.37 -11.88
C LEU A 499 -3.54 15.39 -12.89
N ALA A 500 -4.88 15.54 -12.91
CA ALA A 500 -5.51 16.60 -13.70
C ALA A 500 -5.15 18.00 -13.19
N GLN A 501 -4.98 18.22 -11.86
CA GLN A 501 -4.52 19.50 -11.30
C GLN A 501 -3.10 19.84 -11.74
N ILE A 502 -2.19 18.84 -11.78
CA ILE A 502 -0.82 19.01 -12.25
C ILE A 502 -0.81 19.43 -13.73
N ALA A 503 -1.56 18.75 -14.58
CA ALA A 503 -1.68 19.12 -15.99
C ALA A 503 -2.32 20.50 -16.19
N ALA A 504 -3.39 20.80 -15.45
CA ALA A 504 -4.12 22.07 -15.51
C ALA A 504 -3.26 23.26 -15.07
N GLU A 505 -2.36 23.08 -14.11
CA GLU A 505 -1.42 24.12 -13.68
C GLU A 505 -0.49 24.55 -14.83
N VAL A 506 0.08 23.57 -15.55
CA VAL A 506 0.98 23.83 -16.69
C VAL A 506 0.22 24.40 -17.88
N LEU A 507 -0.96 23.85 -18.20
CA LEU A 507 -1.77 24.22 -19.37
C LEU A 507 -2.63 25.44 -19.11
N GLU A 508 -2.61 26.01 -17.91
CA GLU A 508 -3.38 27.18 -17.49
C GLU A 508 -4.90 27.05 -17.72
N CYS A 509 -5.44 25.84 -17.63
CA CYS A 509 -6.84 25.52 -17.90
C CYS A 509 -7.58 25.05 -16.63
N SER A 510 -8.91 24.89 -16.73
CA SER A 510 -9.69 24.22 -15.71
C SER A 510 -9.43 22.71 -15.69
N THR A 511 -9.45 22.11 -14.51
CA THR A 511 -9.44 20.64 -14.39
C THR A 511 -10.61 19.99 -15.12
N ASP A 512 -11.75 20.72 -15.29
CA ASP A 512 -12.93 20.23 -16.00
C ASP A 512 -12.71 20.10 -17.50
N SER A 513 -11.74 20.84 -18.06
CA SER A 513 -11.33 20.73 -19.46
C SER A 513 -10.49 19.50 -19.77
N ILE A 514 -10.14 18.69 -18.76
CA ILE A 514 -9.30 17.49 -18.89
C ILE A 514 -10.13 16.24 -18.58
N SER A 515 -10.41 15.44 -19.59
CA SER A 515 -10.97 14.10 -19.42
C SER A 515 -9.88 13.11 -19.05
N VAL A 516 -10.06 12.35 -17.95
CA VAL A 516 -9.06 11.40 -17.44
C VAL A 516 -9.52 9.97 -17.67
N PHE A 517 -8.65 9.15 -18.28
CA PHE A 517 -8.82 7.70 -18.43
C PHE A 517 -7.66 6.98 -17.76
N GLY A 518 -7.96 6.11 -16.80
CA GLY A 518 -6.94 5.41 -16.02
C GLY A 518 -7.02 3.91 -16.13
N ALA A 519 -5.84 3.30 -16.18
CA ALA A 519 -5.57 1.89 -15.98
C ALA A 519 -6.33 0.92 -16.89
N ASP A 520 -5.95 0.93 -18.16
CA ASP A 520 -6.33 -0.04 -19.20
C ASP A 520 -5.06 -0.49 -19.95
N THR A 521 -4.75 -1.76 -19.97
CA THR A 521 -3.49 -2.28 -20.56
C THR A 521 -3.37 -2.13 -22.06
N ASP A 522 -4.45 -1.81 -22.77
CA ASP A 522 -4.45 -1.59 -24.22
C ASP A 522 -4.34 -0.10 -24.58
N ILE A 523 -4.85 0.79 -23.73
CA ILE A 523 -4.97 2.23 -24.03
C ILE A 523 -3.98 3.06 -23.22
N SER A 524 -3.80 2.74 -21.93
CA SER A 524 -2.91 3.47 -21.06
C SER A 524 -1.45 3.16 -21.36
N PRO A 525 -0.54 4.14 -21.30
CA PRO A 525 0.89 3.86 -21.29
C PRO A 525 1.25 3.08 -20.04
N TYR A 526 2.39 2.35 -20.08
CA TYR A 526 2.81 1.51 -18.96
C TYR A 526 3.04 2.32 -17.69
N ASP A 527 2.54 1.79 -16.58
CA ASP A 527 2.72 2.33 -15.23
C ASP A 527 2.90 1.13 -14.29
N SER A 528 3.79 1.25 -13.31
CA SER A 528 4.03 0.17 -12.35
C SER A 528 2.81 -0.16 -11.49
N GLY A 529 1.87 0.79 -11.36
CA GLY A 529 0.66 0.65 -10.55
C GLY A 529 0.64 1.60 -9.36
N SER A 530 -0.51 1.67 -8.70
CA SER A 530 -0.71 2.57 -7.56
C SER A 530 -0.33 1.87 -6.25
N TYR A 531 0.97 1.83 -5.96
CA TYR A 531 1.60 1.30 -4.74
C TYR A 531 2.87 2.08 -4.39
N ALA A 532 3.54 1.74 -3.29
CA ALA A 532 4.75 2.41 -2.80
C ALA A 532 4.65 3.94 -2.75
N SER A 533 3.42 4.47 -2.68
CA SER A 533 3.11 5.90 -2.70
C SER A 533 3.68 6.65 -3.92
N SER A 534 3.82 5.95 -5.07
CA SER A 534 4.50 6.47 -6.27
C SER A 534 3.67 7.46 -7.07
N THR A 535 2.35 7.35 -7.07
CA THR A 535 1.47 8.01 -8.06
C THR A 535 1.66 9.53 -8.12
N THR A 536 1.63 10.24 -6.98
CA THR A 536 1.79 11.72 -6.98
C THR A 536 3.18 12.12 -7.46
N TYR A 537 4.21 11.41 -6.99
CA TYR A 537 5.60 11.77 -7.24
C TYR A 537 6.07 11.31 -8.63
N VAL A 538 5.89 10.03 -8.96
CA VAL A 538 6.43 9.44 -10.22
C VAL A 538 5.48 9.71 -11.39
N THR A 539 4.21 9.28 -11.30
CA THR A 539 3.24 9.51 -12.39
C THR A 539 2.91 10.99 -12.53
N GLY A 540 2.84 11.74 -11.40
CA GLY A 540 2.66 13.20 -11.43
C GLY A 540 3.77 13.92 -12.18
N LYS A 541 5.03 13.49 -12.05
CA LYS A 541 6.16 14.05 -12.81
C LYS A 541 6.06 13.73 -14.30
N ALA A 542 5.63 12.53 -14.67
CA ALA A 542 5.35 12.19 -16.06
C ALA A 542 4.25 13.09 -16.66
N VAL A 543 3.19 13.38 -15.88
CA VAL A 543 2.10 14.28 -16.29
C VAL A 543 2.61 15.71 -16.45
N GLU A 544 3.41 16.22 -15.50
CA GLU A 544 4.03 17.55 -15.60
C GLU A 544 4.88 17.67 -16.86
N ASN A 545 5.75 16.70 -17.12
CA ASN A 545 6.59 16.68 -18.33
C ASN A 545 5.76 16.61 -19.62
N CYS A 546 4.69 15.78 -19.65
CA CYS A 546 3.75 15.74 -20.76
C CYS A 546 3.11 17.09 -21.04
N ALA A 547 2.64 17.76 -19.98
CA ALA A 547 1.94 19.04 -20.08
C ALA A 547 2.89 20.15 -20.56
N LEU A 548 4.14 20.20 -20.07
CA LEU A 548 5.16 21.14 -20.50
C LEU A 548 5.50 20.96 -22.00
N GLU A 549 5.68 19.74 -22.43
CA GLU A 549 5.94 19.47 -23.86
C GLU A 549 4.73 19.79 -24.73
N LEU A 550 3.51 19.44 -24.30
CA LEU A 550 2.29 19.77 -25.03
C LEU A 550 2.10 21.28 -25.15
N ARG A 551 2.29 22.03 -24.06
CA ARG A 551 2.28 23.51 -24.06
C ARG A 551 3.29 24.06 -25.06
N SER A 552 4.51 23.55 -25.07
CA SER A 552 5.55 23.96 -26.01
C SER A 552 5.15 23.71 -27.48
N ARG A 553 4.43 22.60 -27.76
CA ARG A 553 3.89 22.31 -29.13
C ARG A 553 2.74 23.24 -29.50
N ILE A 554 1.85 23.57 -28.56
CA ILE A 554 0.75 24.53 -28.73
C ILE A 554 1.34 25.92 -29.09
N GLU A 555 2.30 26.41 -28.31
CA GLU A 555 2.99 27.67 -28.55
C GLU A 555 3.68 27.70 -29.93
N LYS A 556 4.37 26.60 -30.29
CA LYS A 556 5.05 26.48 -31.60
C LYS A 556 4.06 26.53 -32.78
N LEU A 557 2.93 25.84 -32.67
CA LEU A 557 1.92 25.86 -33.73
C LEU A 557 1.20 27.21 -33.78
N GLY A 558 0.87 27.79 -32.62
CA GLY A 558 0.29 29.13 -32.53
C GLY A 558 1.19 30.20 -33.16
N ALA A 559 2.47 30.20 -32.81
CA ALA A 559 3.45 31.11 -33.43
C ALA A 559 3.53 30.95 -34.96
N LYS A 560 3.55 29.69 -35.47
CA LYS A 560 3.51 29.39 -36.91
C LYS A 560 2.25 29.95 -37.59
N LEU A 561 1.08 29.84 -36.94
CA LEU A 561 -0.18 30.34 -37.47
C LEU A 561 -0.24 31.87 -37.46
N ILE A 562 0.35 32.51 -36.49
CA ILE A 562 0.47 33.99 -36.41
C ILE A 562 1.52 34.51 -37.39
N GLY A 563 2.58 33.72 -37.70
CA GLY A 563 3.70 34.12 -38.54
C GLY A 563 4.87 34.76 -37.80
N CYS A 564 5.05 34.46 -36.49
CA CYS A 564 6.09 34.98 -35.62
C CYS A 564 7.00 33.86 -35.06
N ASP A 565 8.07 34.21 -34.32
CA ASP A 565 8.93 33.24 -33.69
C ASP A 565 8.28 32.71 -32.37
N LYS A 566 8.59 31.46 -32.02
CA LYS A 566 8.08 30.86 -30.80
C LYS A 566 8.50 31.64 -29.54
N SER A 567 9.67 32.28 -29.55
CA SER A 567 10.18 33.09 -28.44
C SER A 567 9.39 34.38 -28.20
N GLU A 568 8.58 34.80 -29.17
CA GLU A 568 7.77 36.01 -29.15
C GLU A 568 6.33 35.76 -28.62
N VAL A 569 5.96 34.50 -28.36
CA VAL A 569 4.58 34.17 -27.94
C VAL A 569 4.47 33.75 -26.51
N THR A 570 3.28 33.98 -25.95
CA THR A 570 2.82 33.46 -24.67
C THR A 570 1.52 32.68 -24.86
N PHE A 571 1.30 31.67 -23.99
CA PHE A 571 0.06 30.89 -23.94
C PHE A 571 -0.60 31.12 -22.57
N ASP A 572 -1.87 31.54 -22.58
CA ASP A 572 -2.66 31.85 -21.39
C ASP A 572 -3.72 30.81 -21.03
N GLY A 573 -3.71 29.65 -21.70
CA GLY A 573 -4.68 28.57 -21.55
C GLY A 573 -5.85 28.63 -22.53
N SER A 574 -6.10 29.79 -23.16
CA SER A 574 -7.19 29.99 -24.12
C SER A 574 -6.70 30.39 -25.51
N CYS A 575 -5.60 31.09 -25.60
CA CYS A 575 -4.99 31.51 -26.86
C CYS A 575 -3.46 31.59 -26.77
N VAL A 576 -2.82 31.53 -27.91
CA VAL A 576 -1.42 31.92 -28.11
C VAL A 576 -1.38 33.34 -28.63
N ARG A 577 -0.67 34.22 -27.94
CA ARG A 577 -0.55 35.64 -28.28
C ARG A 577 0.89 36.01 -28.58
N CYS A 578 1.11 36.79 -29.63
CA CYS A 578 2.41 37.38 -29.95
C CYS A 578 2.60 38.65 -29.09
N GLU A 579 3.70 38.70 -28.33
CA GLU A 579 4.01 39.81 -27.41
C GLU A 579 5.12 40.73 -27.92
N ALA A 580 5.71 40.42 -29.10
CA ALA A 580 6.80 41.19 -29.67
C ALA A 580 6.81 41.13 -31.19
N GLY A 581 7.71 41.90 -31.83
CA GLY A 581 7.93 41.88 -33.27
C GLY A 581 6.83 42.51 -34.09
N GLU A 582 6.79 42.15 -35.42
CA GLU A 582 5.86 42.71 -36.40
C GLU A 582 4.40 42.30 -36.14
N HIS A 583 4.20 41.17 -35.52
CA HIS A 583 2.88 40.60 -35.22
C HIS A 583 2.44 40.84 -33.75
N ASN A 584 3.03 41.79 -33.06
CA ASN A 584 2.70 42.10 -31.65
C ASN A 584 1.19 42.36 -31.50
N GLY A 585 0.55 41.68 -30.52
CA GLY A 585 -0.88 41.73 -30.23
C GLY A 585 -1.74 40.77 -31.07
N ALA A 586 -1.21 40.13 -32.11
CA ALA A 586 -1.92 39.06 -32.82
C ALA A 586 -2.09 37.84 -31.93
N SER A 587 -3.24 37.16 -32.04
CA SER A 587 -3.50 35.95 -31.27
C SER A 587 -4.29 34.93 -32.07
N VAL A 588 -4.12 33.65 -31.73
CA VAL A 588 -4.86 32.54 -32.27
C VAL A 588 -5.46 31.70 -31.11
N SER A 589 -6.72 31.30 -31.27
CA SER A 589 -7.43 30.56 -30.23
C SER A 589 -6.93 29.13 -30.11
N LEU A 590 -7.09 28.52 -28.91
CA LEU A 590 -6.76 27.11 -28.70
C LEU A 590 -7.57 26.20 -29.62
N CYS A 591 -8.83 26.52 -29.92
CA CYS A 591 -9.65 25.77 -30.89
C CYS A 591 -9.11 25.84 -32.34
N ASP A 592 -8.67 27.02 -32.79
CA ASP A 592 -8.07 27.16 -34.13
C ASP A 592 -6.73 26.41 -34.22
N ILE A 593 -5.93 26.46 -33.14
CA ILE A 593 -4.66 25.69 -33.05
C ILE A 593 -4.94 24.18 -33.10
N ALA A 594 -5.94 23.71 -32.33
CA ALA A 594 -6.34 22.30 -32.32
C ALA A 594 -6.81 21.84 -33.70
N THR A 595 -7.68 22.62 -34.34
CA THR A 595 -8.16 22.37 -35.72
C THR A 595 -7.02 22.37 -36.74
N ALA A 596 -6.15 23.36 -36.66
CA ALA A 596 -4.99 23.46 -37.59
C ALA A 596 -4.02 22.29 -37.45
N SER A 597 -3.88 21.72 -36.25
CA SER A 597 -3.02 20.53 -36.02
C SER A 597 -3.47 19.30 -36.84
N MET A 598 -4.76 19.23 -37.20
CA MET A 598 -5.36 18.13 -37.94
C MET A 598 -5.33 18.35 -39.46
N CYS A 599 -5.00 19.58 -39.91
CA CYS A 599 -5.09 20.02 -41.28
C CYS A 599 -3.71 20.24 -41.94
N GLY A 600 -2.78 19.29 -41.83
CA GLY A 600 -1.52 19.28 -42.58
C GLY A 600 -0.40 20.15 -42.04
N ASN A 601 -0.37 20.36 -40.72
CA ASN A 601 0.66 21.15 -40.05
C ASN A 601 1.72 20.29 -39.35
N ASP A 602 2.05 19.13 -39.68
CA ASP A 602 3.14 18.26 -39.17
C ASP A 602 3.50 18.39 -37.65
N ILE A 603 2.61 19.00 -36.83
CA ILE A 603 2.75 19.19 -35.40
C ILE A 603 1.62 18.46 -34.71
N ALA A 604 1.93 17.27 -34.22
CA ALA A 604 0.96 16.50 -33.43
C ALA A 604 0.82 17.08 -32.03
N LEU A 605 -0.42 17.36 -31.61
CA LEU A 605 -0.76 17.81 -30.25
C LEU A 605 -1.12 16.64 -29.33
N THR A 606 -0.33 15.56 -29.44
CA THR A 606 -0.36 14.39 -28.56
C THR A 606 1.06 14.14 -28.05
N VAL A 607 1.20 14.02 -26.76
CA VAL A 607 2.48 13.78 -26.08
C VAL A 607 2.34 12.59 -25.15
N THR A 608 3.31 11.69 -25.17
CA THR A 608 3.47 10.63 -24.19
C THR A 608 4.81 10.80 -23.50
N ASN A 609 4.82 10.80 -22.18
CA ASN A 609 6.04 10.84 -21.38
C ASN A 609 6.05 9.70 -20.34
N THR A 610 7.23 9.15 -20.15
CA THR A 610 7.51 8.14 -19.12
C THR A 610 8.57 8.68 -18.18
N HIS A 611 8.34 8.56 -16.89
CA HIS A 611 9.27 9.01 -15.84
C HIS A 611 9.61 7.86 -14.90
N THR A 612 10.90 7.79 -14.54
CA THR A 612 11.43 6.93 -13.46
C THR A 612 12.35 7.79 -12.64
N SER A 613 12.10 7.89 -11.34
CA SER A 613 12.95 8.71 -10.47
C SER A 613 14.19 7.93 -10.00
N PRO A 614 15.40 8.51 -10.09
CA PRO A 614 16.61 7.90 -9.54
C PRO A 614 16.67 7.97 -8.01
N ILE A 615 15.81 8.75 -7.37
CA ILE A 615 15.71 8.92 -5.92
C ILE A 615 14.29 8.67 -5.44
N SER A 616 14.15 8.34 -4.16
CA SER A 616 12.86 8.20 -3.47
C SER A 616 12.86 9.14 -2.25
N PRO A 617 12.56 10.44 -2.44
CA PRO A 617 12.62 11.41 -1.35
C PRO A 617 11.58 11.06 -0.28
N PRO A 618 11.98 11.02 1.00
CA PRO A 618 11.07 10.62 2.05
C PRO A 618 10.05 11.72 2.40
N PRO A 619 8.76 11.42 2.44
CA PRO A 619 7.81 12.18 3.23
C PRO A 619 8.05 11.87 4.71
N PHE A 620 7.81 12.85 5.57
CA PHE A 620 7.92 12.73 7.02
C PHE A 620 6.58 13.01 7.69
N MET A 621 6.40 12.44 8.87
CA MET A 621 5.25 12.73 9.72
C MET A 621 5.65 12.68 11.19
N VAL A 622 5.10 13.60 11.97
CA VAL A 622 5.09 13.54 13.42
C VAL A 622 3.65 13.42 13.87
N GLY A 623 3.38 12.60 14.87
CA GLY A 623 2.05 12.44 15.46
C GLY A 623 2.11 12.34 16.97
N ALA A 624 1.10 12.89 17.64
CA ALA A 624 0.92 12.77 19.07
C ALA A 624 -0.54 12.41 19.40
N ALA A 625 -0.71 11.49 20.36
CA ALA A 625 -2.01 11.01 20.80
C ALA A 625 -2.28 11.47 22.23
N GLU A 626 -3.50 11.95 22.51
CA GLU A 626 -4.05 12.05 23.86
C GLU A 626 -5.05 10.91 24.05
N VAL A 627 -4.80 10.04 25.02
CA VAL A 627 -5.59 8.84 25.29
C VAL A 627 -6.22 8.94 26.68
N GLU A 628 -7.54 8.88 26.75
CA GLU A 628 -8.28 8.77 28.02
C GLU A 628 -8.34 7.30 28.43
N VAL A 629 -7.98 7.02 29.67
CA VAL A 629 -7.94 5.67 30.25
C VAL A 629 -8.72 5.64 31.55
N ASP A 630 -9.59 4.66 31.68
CA ASP A 630 -10.18 4.28 32.95
C ASP A 630 -9.15 3.45 33.71
N LEU A 631 -8.66 4.00 34.84
CA LEU A 631 -7.55 3.44 35.61
C LEU A 631 -7.91 2.16 36.40
N VAL A 632 -9.20 1.80 36.42
CA VAL A 632 -9.70 0.59 37.11
C VAL A 632 -9.93 -0.53 36.10
N THR A 633 -10.60 -0.23 34.97
CA THR A 633 -10.98 -1.24 33.97
C THR A 633 -9.98 -1.38 32.82
N GLY A 634 -9.08 -0.41 32.66
CA GLY A 634 -8.17 -0.34 31.53
C GLY A 634 -8.84 0.14 30.22
N GLU A 635 -10.15 0.39 30.22
CA GLU A 635 -10.86 0.90 29.05
C GLU A 635 -10.21 2.21 28.58
N SER A 636 -9.88 2.28 27.29
CA SER A 636 -9.11 3.37 26.74
C SER A 636 -9.69 3.88 25.41
N ARG A 637 -9.54 5.19 25.16
CA ARG A 637 -10.02 5.86 23.96
C ARG A 637 -9.06 6.98 23.56
N VAL A 638 -8.70 7.04 22.28
CA VAL A 638 -7.98 8.20 21.72
C VAL A 638 -8.95 9.37 21.64
N VAL A 639 -8.74 10.42 22.43
CA VAL A 639 -9.63 11.59 22.46
C VAL A 639 -9.18 12.71 21.54
N GLU A 640 -7.87 12.77 21.25
CA GLU A 640 -7.27 13.72 20.33
C GLU A 640 -6.04 13.07 19.68
N TYR A 641 -5.88 13.28 18.38
CA TYR A 641 -4.68 12.92 17.64
C TYR A 641 -4.27 14.08 16.75
N ASP A 642 -3.11 14.65 17.02
CA ASP A 642 -2.55 15.76 16.27
C ASP A 642 -1.36 15.28 15.44
N ALA A 643 -1.36 15.65 14.16
CA ALA A 643 -0.32 15.27 13.23
C ALA A 643 0.12 16.40 12.33
N CYS A 644 1.41 16.41 12.02
CA CYS A 644 1.98 17.28 10.99
C CYS A 644 2.73 16.43 9.97
N VAL A 645 2.46 16.68 8.68
CA VAL A 645 3.00 15.91 7.57
C VAL A 645 3.82 16.81 6.65
N ASP A 646 5.04 16.39 6.35
CA ASP A 646 5.84 16.90 5.25
C ASP A 646 5.69 15.99 4.04
N CYS A 647 4.81 16.34 3.12
CA CYS A 647 4.66 15.71 1.82
C CYS A 647 5.13 16.62 0.66
N GLY A 648 6.07 17.53 0.95
CA GLY A 648 6.43 18.59 0.03
C GLY A 648 5.27 19.56 -0.19
N THR A 649 5.02 19.96 -1.43
CA THR A 649 3.82 20.74 -1.77
C THR A 649 2.60 19.82 -1.90
N PRO A 650 1.58 19.92 -1.04
CA PRO A 650 0.35 19.14 -1.20
C PRO A 650 -0.40 19.61 -2.45
N VAL A 651 -0.52 18.74 -3.47
CA VAL A 651 -1.19 19.09 -4.74
C VAL A 651 -2.66 19.47 -4.49
N ASN A 652 -3.34 18.70 -3.63
CA ASN A 652 -4.69 19.01 -3.15
C ASN A 652 -4.74 18.84 -1.63
N PRO A 653 -4.72 19.94 -0.86
CA PRO A 653 -4.67 19.88 0.61
C PRO A 653 -5.82 19.12 1.25
N ASN A 654 -7.05 19.22 0.71
CA ASN A 654 -8.19 18.48 1.25
C ASN A 654 -8.07 16.97 1.04
N LEU A 655 -7.68 16.54 -0.17
CA LEU A 655 -7.49 15.11 -0.44
C LEU A 655 -6.31 14.54 0.35
N ALA A 656 -5.23 15.33 0.51
CA ALA A 656 -4.08 14.96 1.34
C ALA A 656 -4.50 14.78 2.82
N ARG A 657 -5.28 15.71 3.38
CA ARG A 657 -5.79 15.62 4.76
C ARG A 657 -6.65 14.37 4.97
N VAL A 658 -7.58 14.08 4.07
CA VAL A 658 -8.43 12.88 4.15
C VAL A 658 -7.59 11.60 4.13
N GLN A 659 -6.51 11.57 3.34
CA GLN A 659 -5.57 10.44 3.34
C GLN A 659 -4.84 10.30 4.69
N ALA A 660 -4.44 11.42 5.30
CA ALA A 660 -3.78 11.41 6.60
C ALA A 660 -4.75 10.93 7.71
N GLU A 661 -5.94 11.51 7.79
CA GLU A 661 -6.98 11.11 8.77
C GLU A 661 -7.31 9.62 8.66
N GLY A 662 -7.48 9.10 7.42
CA GLY A 662 -7.77 7.69 7.19
C GLY A 662 -6.61 6.75 7.56
N GLY A 663 -5.36 7.16 7.35
CA GLY A 663 -4.17 6.37 7.74
C GLY A 663 -3.94 6.37 9.26
N ILE A 664 -4.13 7.50 9.90
CA ILE A 664 -4.07 7.64 11.37
C ILE A 664 -5.08 6.68 12.02
N LEU A 665 -6.33 6.66 11.52
CA LEU A 665 -7.35 5.76 12.03
C LEU A 665 -6.96 4.29 11.93
N GLN A 666 -6.39 3.87 10.79
CA GLN A 666 -5.90 2.50 10.62
C GLN A 666 -4.77 2.17 11.61
N GLY A 667 -3.84 3.10 11.84
CA GLY A 667 -2.76 2.91 12.82
C GLY A 667 -3.28 2.82 14.27
N ILE A 668 -4.29 3.61 14.65
CA ILE A 668 -4.96 3.52 15.95
C ILE A 668 -5.61 2.15 16.12
N GLY A 669 -6.29 1.65 15.08
CA GLY A 669 -6.88 0.31 15.08
C GLY A 669 -5.85 -0.79 15.35
N MET A 670 -4.70 -0.73 14.68
CA MET A 670 -3.59 -1.67 14.89
C MET A 670 -3.02 -1.60 16.32
N ALA A 671 -2.99 -0.41 16.92
CA ALA A 671 -2.46 -0.24 18.26
C ALA A 671 -3.40 -0.79 19.36
N MET A 672 -4.72 -0.77 19.14
CA MET A 672 -5.71 -0.95 20.21
C MET A 672 -6.68 -2.12 20.03
N SER A 673 -6.96 -2.57 18.79
CA SER A 673 -8.09 -3.49 18.58
C SER A 673 -7.94 -4.51 17.46
N GLU A 674 -7.12 -4.24 16.45
CA GLU A 674 -7.05 -5.08 15.25
C GLU A 674 -5.99 -6.17 15.41
N ASN A 675 -6.40 -7.44 15.29
CA ASN A 675 -5.50 -8.59 15.26
C ASN A 675 -6.12 -9.73 14.45
N ILE A 676 -5.27 -10.64 14.01
CA ILE A 676 -5.61 -11.93 13.41
C ILE A 676 -4.99 -13.01 14.27
N THR A 677 -5.82 -13.97 14.70
CA THR A 677 -5.38 -15.10 15.50
C THR A 677 -5.88 -16.44 14.93
N TYR A 678 -5.13 -17.49 15.19
CA TYR A 678 -5.41 -18.81 14.69
C TYR A 678 -5.53 -19.82 15.84
N SER A 679 -6.38 -20.82 15.64
CA SER A 679 -6.43 -21.99 16.52
C SER A 679 -5.15 -22.83 16.37
N ASP A 680 -4.98 -23.82 17.24
CA ASP A 680 -3.95 -24.87 17.18
C ASP A 680 -3.99 -25.73 15.89
N LYS A 681 -5.05 -25.60 15.09
CA LYS A 681 -5.21 -26.25 13.77
C LYS A 681 -5.14 -25.30 12.60
N GLY A 682 -4.76 -24.01 12.83
CA GLY A 682 -4.65 -23.00 11.79
C GLY A 682 -5.96 -22.38 11.34
N LYS A 683 -7.08 -22.57 12.08
CA LYS A 683 -8.36 -21.93 11.77
C LYS A 683 -8.36 -20.49 12.28
N LEU A 684 -8.67 -19.54 11.39
CA LEU A 684 -8.86 -18.14 11.72
C LEU A 684 -10.05 -17.92 12.66
N TYR A 685 -9.89 -17.10 13.70
CA TYR A 685 -10.98 -16.72 14.61
C TYR A 685 -11.72 -15.48 14.10
N GLU A 686 -11.01 -14.46 13.61
CA GLU A 686 -11.54 -13.16 13.22
C GLU A 686 -12.02 -13.13 11.75
N ASN A 687 -13.03 -13.95 11.42
CA ASN A 687 -13.55 -14.10 10.06
C ASN A 687 -14.76 -13.19 9.73
N SER A 688 -15.16 -12.32 10.63
CA SER A 688 -16.22 -11.34 10.42
C SER A 688 -15.98 -10.07 11.25
N PHE A 689 -16.69 -8.97 10.94
CA PHE A 689 -16.64 -7.75 11.76
C PHE A 689 -17.28 -7.87 13.15
N LEU A 690 -17.84 -9.05 13.49
CA LEU A 690 -18.20 -9.36 14.88
C LEU A 690 -16.96 -9.68 15.73
N GLN A 691 -15.96 -10.32 15.13
CA GLN A 691 -14.71 -10.70 15.79
C GLN A 691 -13.58 -9.71 15.48
N TYR A 692 -13.40 -9.36 14.22
CA TYR A 692 -12.40 -8.40 13.77
C TYR A 692 -12.88 -6.96 14.02
N LYS A 693 -12.22 -6.24 14.94
CA LYS A 693 -12.66 -4.94 15.42
C LYS A 693 -11.86 -3.79 14.79
N ILE A 694 -12.45 -3.12 13.82
CA ILE A 694 -11.94 -1.85 13.31
C ILE A 694 -12.52 -0.68 14.12
N PRO A 695 -11.77 0.40 14.39
CA PRO A 695 -12.31 1.57 15.08
C PRO A 695 -13.47 2.21 14.31
N SER A 696 -14.51 2.56 15.04
CA SER A 696 -15.64 3.34 14.54
C SER A 696 -15.50 4.81 14.91
N ARG A 697 -16.42 5.65 14.41
CA ARG A 697 -16.49 7.07 14.78
C ARG A 697 -16.68 7.30 16.30
N MET A 698 -17.21 6.30 17.01
CA MET A 698 -17.43 6.38 18.45
C MET A 698 -16.16 6.10 19.26
N ASP A 699 -15.20 5.39 18.70
CA ASP A 699 -13.99 4.91 19.37
C ASP A 699 -12.87 5.95 19.41
N ILE A 700 -12.99 7.00 18.58
CA ILE A 700 -11.98 8.07 18.49
C ILE A 700 -12.60 9.45 18.60
N GLY A 701 -11.81 10.40 19.11
CA GLY A 701 -12.16 11.82 19.19
C GLY A 701 -11.77 12.59 17.93
N HIS A 702 -11.05 13.68 18.11
CA HIS A 702 -10.62 14.54 17.00
C HIS A 702 -9.30 14.08 16.41
N ILE A 703 -9.19 14.14 15.08
CA ILE A 703 -7.93 13.99 14.36
C ILE A 703 -7.67 15.32 13.66
N ASN A 704 -6.58 15.98 14.03
CA ASN A 704 -6.15 17.26 13.44
C ASN A 704 -4.90 17.03 12.60
N VAL A 705 -4.90 17.50 11.36
CA VAL A 705 -3.76 17.33 10.44
C VAL A 705 -3.36 18.68 9.87
N GLU A 706 -2.11 19.02 10.06
CA GLU A 706 -1.44 20.18 9.47
C GLU A 706 -0.33 19.74 8.52
N PHE A 707 0.11 20.64 7.66
CA PHE A 707 1.19 20.40 6.70
C PHE A 707 2.31 21.40 6.92
N GLU A 708 3.55 20.89 7.01
CA GLU A 708 4.76 21.68 6.86
C GLU A 708 5.40 21.34 5.52
N SER A 709 5.67 22.35 4.73
CA SER A 709 6.13 22.15 3.36
C SER A 709 7.65 22.23 3.28
N SER A 710 8.29 21.17 2.81
CA SER A 710 9.58 21.20 2.12
C SER A 710 9.35 21.24 0.61
N PHE A 711 10.29 21.70 -0.19
CA PHE A 711 10.15 21.72 -1.65
C PHE A 711 11.06 20.67 -2.28
N GLU A 712 10.48 19.63 -2.87
CA GLU A 712 11.22 18.55 -3.53
C GLU A 712 11.42 18.86 -5.04
N ASN A 713 12.64 19.19 -5.42
CA ASN A 713 12.94 19.57 -6.81
C ASN A 713 12.67 18.48 -7.84
N ALA A 714 12.78 17.21 -7.45
CA ALA A 714 12.53 16.08 -8.33
C ALA A 714 11.04 15.74 -8.47
N GLY A 715 10.18 16.28 -7.59
CA GLY A 715 8.74 16.06 -7.62
C GLY A 715 7.99 17.11 -8.45
N PRO A 716 6.74 16.81 -8.86
CA PRO A 716 5.92 17.77 -9.58
C PRO A 716 5.56 18.93 -8.65
N PHE A 717 5.92 20.15 -9.03
CA PHE A 717 5.68 21.38 -8.23
C PHE A 717 6.18 21.29 -6.77
N GLY A 718 7.21 20.50 -6.52
CA GLY A 718 7.78 20.32 -5.18
C GLY A 718 7.07 19.29 -4.31
N ALA A 719 6.18 18.46 -4.86
CA ALA A 719 5.44 17.45 -4.12
C ALA A 719 6.28 16.19 -3.86
N LYS A 720 6.06 15.59 -2.67
CA LYS A 720 6.43 14.23 -2.32
C LYS A 720 5.17 13.37 -2.19
N SER A 721 5.30 12.14 -1.73
CA SER A 721 4.17 11.27 -1.45
C SER A 721 3.53 11.55 -0.08
N ILE A 722 2.32 11.00 0.14
CA ILE A 722 1.63 11.02 1.44
C ILE A 722 0.96 9.67 1.76
N GLY A 723 0.83 8.79 0.76
CA GLY A 723 -0.06 7.63 0.83
C GLY A 723 0.15 6.70 2.02
N GLU A 724 1.38 6.48 2.47
CA GLU A 724 1.73 5.45 3.45
C GLU A 724 2.32 5.97 4.75
N VAL A 725 3.03 7.10 4.74
CA VAL A 725 3.65 7.66 5.97
C VAL A 725 2.64 7.86 7.10
N VAL A 726 1.41 8.13 6.74
CA VAL A 726 0.31 8.54 7.63
C VAL A 726 -0.25 7.44 8.54
N ILE A 727 0.11 6.17 8.33
CA ILE A 727 -0.29 5.06 9.22
C ILE A 727 0.75 4.77 10.31
N ASN A 728 1.97 5.31 10.18
CA ASN A 728 3.12 4.81 10.92
C ASN A 728 3.24 5.40 12.33
N THR A 729 2.85 6.65 12.55
CA THR A 729 3.03 7.34 13.84
C THR A 729 2.04 6.93 14.94
N PRO A 730 0.79 6.46 14.67
CA PRO A 730 -0.14 6.12 15.73
C PRO A 730 0.31 4.97 16.62
N LEU A 731 1.01 3.95 16.07
CA LEU A 731 1.43 2.81 16.86
C LEU A 731 2.35 3.22 18.03
N PRO A 732 3.49 3.89 17.79
CA PRO A 732 4.35 4.33 18.90
C PRO A 732 3.68 5.40 19.79
N ALA A 733 2.90 6.32 19.23
CA ALA A 733 2.28 7.40 20.00
C ALA A 733 1.23 6.88 20.99
N VAL A 734 0.34 6.00 20.52
CA VAL A 734 -0.69 5.39 21.38
C VAL A 734 -0.06 4.45 22.41
N THR A 735 0.93 3.65 21.99
CA THR A 735 1.66 2.73 22.90
C THR A 735 2.36 3.49 24.02
N ASP A 736 2.96 4.63 23.72
CA ASP A 736 3.63 5.48 24.72
C ASP A 736 2.64 6.01 25.77
N ALA A 737 1.52 6.58 25.32
CA ALA A 737 0.45 7.05 26.20
C ALA A 737 -0.12 5.93 27.09
N LEU A 738 -0.41 4.76 26.50
CA LEU A 738 -0.94 3.61 27.24
C LEU A 738 0.09 3.00 28.20
N SER A 739 1.37 3.03 27.84
CA SER A 739 2.46 2.58 28.74
C SER A 739 2.57 3.46 29.98
N HIS A 740 2.47 4.78 29.83
CA HIS A 740 2.41 5.71 30.96
C HIS A 740 1.16 5.46 31.83
N ALA A 741 0.00 5.18 31.19
CA ALA A 741 -1.23 4.87 31.91
C ALA A 741 -1.12 3.59 32.73
N ALA A 742 -0.49 2.56 32.19
CA ALA A 742 -0.30 1.28 32.85
C ALA A 742 0.82 1.29 33.92
N GLY A 743 1.76 2.25 33.81
CA GLY A 743 3.00 2.26 34.60
C GLY A 743 3.98 1.14 34.18
N LYS A 744 3.82 0.60 32.97
CA LYS A 744 4.61 -0.51 32.41
C LYS A 744 4.71 -0.36 30.91
N ARG A 745 5.87 -0.57 30.31
CA ARG A 745 6.04 -0.56 28.85
C ARG A 745 5.39 -1.78 28.19
N PHE A 746 4.71 -1.54 27.06
CA PHE A 746 4.15 -2.58 26.19
C PHE A 746 5.04 -2.78 24.97
N TYR A 747 5.23 -4.06 24.61
CA TYR A 747 6.09 -4.50 23.51
C TYR A 747 5.32 -5.30 22.46
N GLU A 748 4.04 -5.54 22.68
CA GLU A 748 3.16 -6.30 21.78
C GLU A 748 1.88 -5.52 21.49
N LEU A 749 1.41 -5.57 20.24
CA LEU A 749 0.16 -4.97 19.78
C LEU A 749 -0.84 -6.04 19.33
N PRO A 750 -2.15 -5.77 19.47
CA PRO A 750 -2.78 -4.59 20.08
C PRO A 750 -2.69 -4.61 21.62
N ILE A 751 -2.78 -3.42 22.23
CA ILE A 751 -2.85 -3.26 23.68
C ILE A 751 -4.31 -3.28 24.11
N THR A 752 -4.68 -4.28 24.92
CA THR A 752 -6.06 -4.47 25.36
C THR A 752 -6.35 -3.81 26.72
N PRO A 753 -7.63 -3.48 27.01
CA PRO A 753 -8.02 -2.98 28.34
C PRO A 753 -7.60 -3.90 29.49
N GLU A 754 -7.69 -5.22 29.28
CA GLU A 754 -7.27 -6.22 30.28
C GLU A 754 -5.78 -6.10 30.61
N GLN A 755 -4.92 -5.97 29.60
CA GLN A 755 -3.46 -5.80 29.80
C GLN A 755 -3.15 -4.53 30.61
N ILE A 756 -3.86 -3.43 30.36
CA ILE A 756 -3.70 -2.17 31.10
C ILE A 756 -4.15 -2.35 32.54
N ALA A 757 -5.33 -2.91 32.79
CA ALA A 757 -5.87 -3.13 34.12
C ALA A 757 -4.98 -4.06 34.96
N MET A 758 -4.49 -5.16 34.36
CA MET A 758 -3.59 -6.10 35.04
C MET A 758 -2.24 -5.47 35.38
N ALA A 759 -1.63 -4.73 34.44
CA ALA A 759 -0.35 -4.04 34.69
C ALA A 759 -0.47 -3.03 35.86
N ARG A 760 -1.59 -2.31 35.93
CA ARG A 760 -1.87 -1.39 37.05
C ARG A 760 -2.08 -2.11 38.37
N ALA A 761 -2.79 -3.26 38.37
CA ALA A 761 -2.99 -4.06 39.58
C ALA A 761 -1.67 -4.64 40.13
N GLU A 762 -0.71 -4.95 39.26
CA GLU A 762 0.64 -5.39 39.64
C GLU A 762 1.48 -4.26 40.28
N ASN A 763 1.21 -3.00 39.96
CA ASN A 763 1.95 -1.83 40.44
C ASN A 763 1.34 -1.17 41.69
N ASN A 764 0.09 -1.54 42.09
CA ASN A 764 -0.58 -1.10 43.32
C ASN A 764 -0.46 -2.16 44.41
#